data_67214f05f0dcbbaa9e6402fc826fe75b
#
_entry.id   67214f05f0dcbbaa9e6402fc826fe75b
#
_cell.length_a   1.000
_cell.length_b   1.000
_cell.length_c   1.000
_cell.angle_alpha   90.00
_cell.angle_beta   90.00
_cell.angle_gamma   90.00
#
_symmetry.space_group_name_H-M   'P 1'
#
loop_
_entity.id
_entity.type
_entity.pdbx_description
1 polymer ?
#
loop_
_entity_poly.entity_id
_entity_poly.type
_entity_poly.pdbx_seq_one_letter_code
_entity_poly.pdbx_strand_id
1 'polypeptide(L)'
;MITPNEFPLVEVLPHNGAPALFIDGQPVFPLLLMTGARALEDLKEIAPCAIHLLTDTFPLCWTGIGRYDFNQFDAALENFLKADPQAMIMPRIHLDAPQEWMDAHPDEVVGYADPAAWSGDTSWGGARHPSWASRLWRNAASEALRELVRHVKNSDYASHILGWHLGSGIYGEWHYWNAVYYPDTSPAFVAAYRDWLAQRYPKVMPEPRTPTIEERRAASLGVFRDPANSRWFIDHAEFFHLLGDQALAEYSRVVKQETDGRSLVLAFNGYLPDLDVNREIDHRAFDKTLRNPDVDSFASPHSYTRRAPGDDAPMRGFMGSVRALGKLWFDEADERTSIAHPTQWKHVTTMEESVEVLWRSFAHALTHNCGLWFMDQGGLWFMDRTRGWYQDKAILDAFAAMGRVGAESMQRPRTRVSEVAVVASFKNAFYLADRSSGLDQVTNTLINPQLEQFVKSGAPFDIYLITELFEPTVPPYRVYAFLDTFFLTDDELAKVKALRDAGKTLLFFYAPGFLSENSISLERMRDLLGMDVQMTDSMILPDGKEQRPGFIVPGANGAVAQAGNVFYCPAPPLPAARLRGVLQAGGVHSYLETDDPLMVGGGYIGIHAASDGQKSIHNPVRADWANVRTGETLARHNTKLV
;
A
#
# COMPACT_ATOMS: atom_id res chain seq x y z
N MET A 1 -26.94 -7.10 23.15
CA MET A 1 -27.93 -6.11 22.69
C MET A 1 -27.16 -4.79 22.65
N ILE A 2 -26.89 -4.25 21.45
CA ILE A 2 -26.28 -2.95 21.27
C ILE A 2 -27.28 -1.94 21.82
N THR A 3 -26.83 -1.08 22.73
CA THR A 3 -27.63 0.06 23.16
C THR A 3 -27.76 1.02 21.98
N PRO A 4 -28.93 1.55 21.66
CA PRO A 4 -29.06 2.62 20.69
C PRO A 4 -28.05 3.73 21.07
N ASN A 5 -27.29 4.26 20.10
CA ASN A 5 -26.29 5.31 20.26
C ASN A 5 -24.91 4.85 20.81
N GLU A 6 -24.54 3.59 20.66
CA GLU A 6 -23.17 3.12 20.96
C GLU A 6 -22.50 2.57 19.68
N PHE A 7 -21.24 2.96 19.45
CA PHE A 7 -20.45 2.36 18.37
C PHE A 7 -20.27 0.85 18.63
N PRO A 8 -20.34 -0.01 17.60
CA PRO A 8 -19.95 -1.41 17.74
C PRO A 8 -18.47 -1.52 18.15
N LEU A 9 -18.13 -2.60 18.83
CA LEU A 9 -16.72 -2.88 19.11
C LEU A 9 -16.08 -3.51 17.86
N VAL A 10 -15.25 -2.76 17.18
CA VAL A 10 -14.57 -3.19 15.96
C VAL A 10 -13.06 -3.26 16.19
N GLU A 11 -12.50 -4.45 16.09
CA GLU A 11 -11.11 -4.74 16.46
C GLU A 11 -10.41 -5.59 15.39
N VAL A 12 -9.08 -5.50 15.35
CA VAL A 12 -8.24 -6.45 14.62
C VAL A 12 -7.59 -7.38 15.64
N LEU A 13 -7.97 -8.66 15.62
CA LEU A 13 -7.51 -9.66 16.57
C LEU A 13 -6.95 -10.90 15.85
N PRO A 14 -6.05 -11.67 16.48
CA PRO A 14 -5.60 -12.95 15.95
C PRO A 14 -6.76 -13.93 15.80
N HIS A 15 -6.90 -14.55 14.63
CA HIS A 15 -7.91 -15.57 14.36
C HIS A 15 -7.42 -16.63 13.40
N ASN A 16 -7.41 -17.89 13.82
CA ASN A 16 -7.04 -19.06 13.01
C ASN A 16 -5.67 -18.94 12.30
N GLY A 17 -4.73 -18.15 12.88
CA GLY A 17 -3.35 -18.02 12.40
C GLY A 17 -3.04 -16.73 11.62
N ALA A 18 -3.97 -15.77 11.52
CA ALA A 18 -3.74 -14.46 10.96
C ALA A 18 -4.57 -13.37 11.67
N PRO A 19 -4.22 -12.07 11.56
CA PRO A 19 -5.11 -10.99 11.98
C PRO A 19 -6.44 -11.04 11.23
N ALA A 20 -7.52 -10.71 11.90
CA ALA A 20 -8.87 -10.69 11.36
C ALA A 20 -9.67 -9.52 11.93
N LEU A 21 -10.63 -9.05 11.15
CA LEU A 21 -11.64 -8.09 11.61
C LEU A 21 -12.64 -8.78 12.52
N PHE A 22 -12.92 -8.16 13.67
CA PHE A 22 -13.97 -8.56 14.59
C PHE A 22 -14.98 -7.43 14.75
N ILE A 23 -16.25 -7.76 14.72
CA ILE A 23 -17.37 -6.85 15.02
C ILE A 23 -18.14 -7.46 16.18
N ASP A 24 -18.19 -6.78 17.31
CA ASP A 24 -18.83 -7.25 18.55
C ASP A 24 -18.45 -8.70 18.92
N GLY A 25 -17.13 -8.99 18.82
CA GLY A 25 -16.55 -10.28 19.15
C GLY A 25 -16.77 -11.39 18.10
N GLN A 26 -17.39 -11.10 16.96
CA GLN A 26 -17.54 -12.06 15.86
C GLN A 26 -16.52 -11.81 14.75
N PRO A 27 -15.77 -12.83 14.30
CA PRO A 27 -14.84 -12.69 13.19
C PRO A 27 -15.59 -12.55 11.86
N VAL A 28 -15.21 -11.54 11.08
CA VAL A 28 -15.84 -11.21 9.80
C VAL A 28 -14.78 -11.14 8.71
N PHE A 29 -15.06 -11.73 7.53
CA PHE A 29 -14.22 -11.50 6.35
C PHE A 29 -14.46 -10.07 5.85
N PRO A 30 -13.43 -9.21 5.79
CA PRO A 30 -13.62 -7.80 5.52
C PRO A 30 -13.73 -7.54 3.99
N LEU A 31 -14.89 -7.89 3.43
CA LEU A 31 -15.27 -7.59 2.05
C LEU A 31 -16.23 -6.40 2.06
N LEU A 32 -15.79 -5.28 1.50
CA LEU A 32 -16.54 -4.03 1.46
C LEU A 32 -16.91 -3.68 0.02
N LEU A 33 -17.87 -2.77 -0.12
CA LEU A 33 -18.25 -2.16 -1.37
C LEU A 33 -18.25 -0.64 -1.23
N MET A 34 -17.58 0.06 -2.15
CA MET A 34 -17.70 1.50 -2.35
C MET A 34 -18.55 1.73 -3.59
N THR A 35 -19.65 2.44 -3.43
CA THR A 35 -20.66 2.50 -4.48
C THR A 35 -20.47 3.67 -5.44
N GLY A 36 -19.76 4.72 -5.03
CA GLY A 36 -19.63 5.95 -5.81
C GLY A 36 -20.95 6.65 -6.14
N ALA A 37 -22.05 5.96 -5.90
CA ALA A 37 -23.41 6.41 -6.12
C ALA A 37 -24.09 6.57 -4.76
N ARG A 38 -24.60 7.75 -4.48
CA ARG A 38 -25.28 8.06 -3.21
C ARG A 38 -26.80 8.22 -3.38
N ALA A 39 -27.30 8.07 -4.60
CA ALA A 39 -28.73 8.02 -4.84
C ALA A 39 -29.31 6.73 -4.29
N LEU A 40 -30.43 6.84 -3.59
CA LEU A 40 -31.09 5.69 -2.95
C LEU A 40 -31.43 4.57 -3.95
N GLU A 41 -31.82 4.93 -5.16
CA GLU A 41 -32.16 3.99 -6.21
C GLU A 41 -30.95 3.14 -6.62
N ASP A 42 -29.78 3.76 -6.80
CA ASP A 42 -28.55 3.07 -7.17
C ASP A 42 -28.10 2.12 -6.05
N LEU A 43 -28.19 2.56 -4.80
CA LEU A 43 -27.87 1.72 -3.64
C LEU A 43 -28.79 0.50 -3.53
N LYS A 44 -30.07 0.65 -3.85
CA LYS A 44 -31.02 -0.47 -3.88
C LYS A 44 -30.74 -1.48 -4.98
N GLU A 45 -30.18 -1.06 -6.11
CA GLU A 45 -29.77 -1.98 -7.18
C GLU A 45 -28.60 -2.87 -6.74
N ILE A 46 -27.72 -2.37 -5.88
CA ILE A 46 -26.51 -3.07 -5.42
C ILE A 46 -26.77 -3.93 -4.17
N ALA A 47 -27.67 -3.52 -3.30
CA ALA A 47 -27.99 -4.23 -2.04
C ALA A 47 -28.22 -5.75 -2.17
N PRO A 48 -28.79 -6.29 -3.28
CA PRO A 48 -28.95 -7.73 -3.46
C PRO A 48 -27.65 -8.56 -3.49
N CYS A 49 -26.46 -7.93 -3.64
CA CYS A 49 -25.20 -8.65 -3.55
C CYS A 49 -24.89 -9.15 -2.12
N ALA A 50 -25.65 -8.69 -1.10
CA ALA A 50 -25.52 -9.06 0.30
C ALA A 50 -24.13 -8.78 0.91
N ILE A 51 -23.42 -7.78 0.39
CA ILE A 51 -22.25 -7.18 1.04
C ILE A 51 -22.76 -6.02 1.89
N HIS A 52 -22.76 -6.21 3.22
CA HIS A 52 -23.28 -5.24 4.18
C HIS A 52 -22.21 -4.31 4.74
N LEU A 53 -20.91 -4.54 4.44
CA LEU A 53 -19.83 -3.64 4.80
C LEU A 53 -19.63 -2.64 3.66
N LEU A 54 -19.87 -1.37 3.93
CA LEU A 54 -19.84 -0.33 2.92
C LEU A 54 -18.80 0.75 3.27
N THR A 55 -18.25 1.38 2.27
CA THR A 55 -17.40 2.58 2.42
C THR A 55 -17.76 3.59 1.35
N ASP A 56 -17.54 4.86 1.60
CA ASP A 56 -17.63 5.93 0.60
C ASP A 56 -16.96 7.19 1.15
N THR A 57 -16.74 8.19 0.29
CA THR A 57 -16.21 9.48 0.69
C THR A 57 -17.31 10.35 1.30
N PHE A 58 -17.10 10.82 2.51
CA PHE A 58 -18.00 11.68 3.25
C PHE A 58 -17.32 13.02 3.57
N PRO A 59 -18.08 14.12 3.69
CA PRO A 59 -17.51 15.40 4.09
C PRO A 59 -17.02 15.38 5.55
N LEU A 60 -15.95 16.11 5.85
CA LEU A 60 -15.53 16.40 7.22
C LEU A 60 -16.52 17.31 7.96
N CYS A 61 -17.48 17.89 7.23
CA CYS A 61 -18.49 18.81 7.75
C CYS A 61 -17.97 20.16 8.26
N TRP A 62 -16.70 20.45 8.12
CA TRP A 62 -16.03 21.69 8.47
C TRP A 62 -16.24 22.73 7.36
N THR A 63 -17.12 23.71 7.56
CA THR A 63 -17.55 24.69 6.53
C THR A 63 -16.94 26.07 6.68
N GLY A 64 -16.25 26.34 7.80
CA GLY A 64 -15.61 27.63 8.09
C GLY A 64 -15.08 27.68 9.51
N ILE A 65 -14.40 28.76 9.89
CA ILE A 65 -13.82 28.92 11.24
C ILE A 65 -14.90 28.74 12.30
N GLY A 66 -14.81 27.65 13.06
CA GLY A 66 -15.77 27.30 14.12
C GLY A 66 -17.19 26.98 13.63
N ARG A 67 -17.36 26.62 12.34
CA ARG A 67 -18.65 26.27 11.74
C ARG A 67 -18.66 24.88 11.15
N TYR A 68 -19.72 24.14 11.44
CA TYR A 68 -19.93 22.75 10.99
C TYR A 68 -21.33 22.59 10.41
N ASP A 69 -21.46 21.75 9.37
CA ASP A 69 -22.74 21.38 8.76
C ASP A 69 -22.76 19.87 8.45
N PHE A 70 -23.58 19.13 9.18
CA PHE A 70 -23.68 17.67 9.09
C PHE A 70 -24.76 17.18 8.13
N ASN A 71 -25.58 18.06 7.53
CA ASN A 71 -26.74 17.68 6.72
C ASN A 71 -26.40 16.73 5.57
N GLN A 72 -25.28 16.96 4.87
CA GLN A 72 -24.87 16.09 3.75
C GLN A 72 -24.40 14.74 4.25
N PHE A 73 -23.70 14.70 5.37
CA PHE A 73 -23.24 13.47 6.01
C PHE A 73 -24.43 12.60 6.44
N ASP A 74 -25.38 13.17 7.15
CA ASP A 74 -26.57 12.49 7.63
C ASP A 74 -27.42 11.97 6.46
N ALA A 75 -27.68 12.78 5.44
CA ALA A 75 -28.44 12.38 4.26
C ALA A 75 -27.79 11.20 3.51
N ALA A 76 -26.46 11.16 3.44
CA ALA A 76 -25.76 10.04 2.84
C ALA A 76 -25.93 8.75 3.67
N LEU A 77 -25.74 8.81 4.99
CA LEU A 77 -25.96 7.67 5.88
C LEU A 77 -27.40 7.16 5.81
N GLU A 78 -28.39 8.06 5.82
CA GLU A 78 -29.78 7.68 5.66
C GLU A 78 -30.07 6.90 4.37
N ASN A 79 -29.46 7.31 3.25
CA ASN A 79 -29.64 6.60 1.98
C ASN A 79 -29.06 5.19 2.04
N PHE A 80 -27.87 5.01 2.63
CA PHE A 80 -27.27 3.68 2.82
C PHE A 80 -28.19 2.79 3.66
N LEU A 81 -28.69 3.28 4.80
CA LEU A 81 -29.53 2.49 5.70
C LEU A 81 -30.95 2.24 5.17
N LYS A 82 -31.48 3.14 4.32
CA LYS A 82 -32.75 2.90 3.59
C LYS A 82 -32.60 1.85 2.50
N ALA A 83 -31.42 1.73 1.90
CA ALA A 83 -31.14 0.70 0.88
C ALA A 83 -30.80 -0.65 1.53
N ASP A 84 -30.01 -0.65 2.58
CA ASP A 84 -29.60 -1.82 3.34
C ASP A 84 -29.62 -1.52 4.85
N PRO A 85 -30.68 -1.92 5.58
CA PRO A 85 -30.76 -1.72 7.03
C PRO A 85 -29.71 -2.48 7.85
N GLN A 86 -28.94 -3.40 7.24
CA GLN A 86 -27.84 -4.13 7.89
C GLN A 86 -26.48 -3.50 7.62
N ALA A 87 -26.43 -2.41 6.83
CA ALA A 87 -25.19 -1.79 6.44
C ALA A 87 -24.35 -1.35 7.64
N MET A 88 -23.08 -1.69 7.60
CA MET A 88 -22.03 -1.18 8.47
C MET A 88 -21.11 -0.31 7.61
N ILE A 89 -20.96 0.96 7.98
CA ILE A 89 -20.37 1.96 7.11
C ILE A 89 -19.01 2.43 7.66
N MET A 90 -18.02 2.48 6.81
CA MET A 90 -16.70 3.07 7.07
C MET A 90 -16.56 4.36 6.25
N PRO A 91 -16.92 5.53 6.80
CA PRO A 91 -16.80 6.78 6.09
C PRO A 91 -15.33 7.14 5.86
N ARG A 92 -14.98 7.46 4.61
CA ARG A 92 -13.69 8.02 4.22
C ARG A 92 -13.77 9.54 4.35
N ILE A 93 -13.00 10.09 5.26
CA ILE A 93 -13.01 11.52 5.62
C ILE A 93 -11.73 12.18 5.14
N HIS A 94 -11.84 13.18 4.28
CA HIS A 94 -10.71 14.02 3.88
C HIS A 94 -10.55 15.18 4.87
N LEU A 95 -9.37 15.26 5.48
CA LEU A 95 -9.04 16.21 6.54
C LEU A 95 -8.53 17.55 5.96
N ASP A 96 -9.28 18.11 5.03
CA ASP A 96 -8.94 19.37 4.37
C ASP A 96 -9.51 20.58 5.11
N ALA A 97 -8.85 21.73 4.98
CA ALA A 97 -9.33 23.00 5.54
C ALA A 97 -10.27 23.73 4.58
N PRO A 98 -11.34 24.37 5.08
CA PRO A 98 -12.16 25.25 4.24
C PRO A 98 -11.38 26.48 3.77
N GLN A 99 -11.76 27.02 2.62
CA GLN A 99 -11.10 28.18 1.99
C GLN A 99 -10.96 29.38 2.94
N GLU A 100 -12.02 29.67 3.72
CA GLU A 100 -12.00 30.75 4.71
C GLU A 100 -10.89 30.59 5.75
N TRP A 101 -10.63 29.36 6.20
CA TRP A 101 -9.55 29.10 7.13
C TRP A 101 -8.18 29.36 6.49
N MET A 102 -7.98 28.92 5.26
CA MET A 102 -6.73 29.14 4.51
C MET A 102 -6.48 30.62 4.20
N ASP A 103 -7.55 31.38 3.93
CA ASP A 103 -7.46 32.84 3.71
C ASP A 103 -7.05 33.58 4.96
N ALA A 104 -7.52 33.11 6.12
CA ALA A 104 -7.16 33.70 7.42
C ALA A 104 -5.74 33.31 7.90
N HIS A 105 -5.17 32.23 7.37
CA HIS A 105 -3.88 31.66 7.80
C HIS A 105 -2.94 31.39 6.62
N PRO A 106 -2.53 32.41 5.84
CA PRO A 106 -1.73 32.21 4.62
C PRO A 106 -0.36 31.58 4.88
N ASP A 107 0.25 31.77 6.05
CA ASP A 107 1.54 31.20 6.43
C ASP A 107 1.47 29.70 6.75
N GLU A 108 0.26 29.17 6.90
CA GLU A 108 -0.02 27.76 7.20
C GLU A 108 -0.40 26.95 5.95
N VAL A 109 -0.39 27.60 4.78
CA VAL A 109 -0.72 27.00 3.48
C VAL A 109 0.56 26.53 2.78
N VAL A 110 0.49 25.37 2.10
CA VAL A 110 1.61 24.79 1.35
C VAL A 110 2.22 25.81 0.38
N GLY A 111 3.53 25.97 0.45
CA GLY A 111 4.32 26.69 -0.54
C GLY A 111 5.05 25.71 -1.46
N TYR A 112 5.37 26.14 -2.68
CA TYR A 112 6.06 25.32 -3.67
C TYR A 112 7.35 26.01 -4.15
N ALA A 113 8.40 25.21 -4.37
CA ALA A 113 9.67 25.73 -4.92
C ALA A 113 9.54 26.10 -6.40
N ASP A 114 8.66 25.45 -7.15
CA ASP A 114 8.36 25.77 -8.55
C ASP A 114 7.14 26.71 -8.62
N PRO A 115 7.31 27.96 -9.11
CA PRO A 115 6.21 28.92 -9.23
C PRO A 115 5.13 28.48 -10.24
N ALA A 116 5.40 27.52 -11.11
CA ALA A 116 4.42 26.96 -12.03
C ALA A 116 3.24 26.29 -11.30
N ALA A 117 3.41 25.89 -10.04
CA ALA A 117 2.34 25.36 -9.19
C ALA A 117 1.10 26.27 -9.12
N TRP A 118 1.28 27.57 -9.27
CA TRP A 118 0.22 28.56 -9.15
C TRP A 118 -0.43 28.95 -10.47
N SER A 119 0.11 28.46 -11.59
CA SER A 119 -0.38 28.78 -12.95
C SER A 119 -1.13 27.61 -13.62
N GLY A 120 -1.17 26.46 -12.96
CA GLY A 120 -1.64 25.21 -13.56
C GLY A 120 -3.13 24.91 -13.36
N ASP A 121 -3.56 23.86 -14.03
CA ASP A 121 -4.89 23.29 -13.90
C ASP A 121 -5.10 22.79 -12.45
N THR A 122 -6.10 23.33 -11.79
CA THR A 122 -6.47 22.99 -10.42
C THR A 122 -7.37 21.75 -10.33
N SER A 123 -7.53 20.99 -11.43
CA SER A 123 -8.47 19.86 -11.54
C SER A 123 -8.22 18.75 -10.51
N TRP A 124 -7.02 18.68 -9.96
CA TRP A 124 -6.60 17.67 -8.98
C TRP A 124 -6.34 18.24 -7.59
N GLY A 125 -7.24 19.06 -7.08
CA GLY A 125 -7.23 19.43 -5.67
C GLY A 125 -6.89 20.86 -5.37
N GLY A 126 -6.90 21.75 -6.37
CA GLY A 126 -6.68 23.18 -6.16
C GLY A 126 -5.24 23.54 -5.79
N ALA A 127 -4.90 24.81 -5.96
CA ALA A 127 -3.57 25.30 -5.66
C ALA A 127 -3.31 25.52 -4.16
N ARG A 128 -4.33 25.46 -3.31
CA ARG A 128 -4.23 25.83 -1.89
C ARG A 128 -4.67 24.68 -0.99
N HIS A 129 -3.74 24.21 -0.18
CA HIS A 129 -3.96 23.18 0.84
C HIS A 129 -3.19 23.57 2.10
N PRO A 130 -3.65 23.16 3.29
CA PRO A 130 -2.89 23.36 4.51
C PRO A 130 -1.59 22.54 4.49
N SER A 131 -0.51 23.15 4.97
CA SER A 131 0.73 22.42 5.22
C SER A 131 0.54 21.36 6.30
N TRP A 132 1.00 20.14 6.08
CA TRP A 132 0.97 19.11 7.13
C TRP A 132 1.87 19.46 8.33
N ALA A 133 2.83 20.38 8.16
CA ALA A 133 3.62 20.93 9.25
C ALA A 133 2.85 21.92 10.13
N SER A 134 1.71 22.45 9.66
CA SER A 134 0.89 23.43 10.38
C SER A 134 0.25 22.83 11.65
N ARG A 135 0.69 23.26 12.79
CA ARG A 135 0.03 22.90 14.06
C ARG A 135 -1.37 23.52 14.17
N LEU A 136 -1.55 24.72 13.61
CA LEU A 136 -2.86 25.38 13.63
C LEU A 136 -3.88 24.59 12.84
N TRP A 137 -3.51 24.12 11.64
CA TRP A 137 -4.39 23.26 10.85
C TRP A 137 -4.66 21.92 11.55
N ARG A 138 -3.62 21.22 12.02
CA ARG A 138 -3.81 19.93 12.69
C ARG A 138 -4.75 20.02 13.89
N ASN A 139 -4.63 21.09 14.68
CA ASN A 139 -5.54 21.35 15.80
C ASN A 139 -6.97 21.62 15.33
N ALA A 140 -7.15 22.48 14.32
CA ALA A 140 -8.48 22.83 13.80
C ALA A 140 -9.17 21.64 13.11
N ALA A 141 -8.43 20.85 12.33
CA ALA A 141 -8.94 19.62 11.71
C ALA A 141 -9.25 18.54 12.76
N SER A 142 -8.44 18.41 13.82
CA SER A 142 -8.73 17.54 14.95
C SER A 142 -10.01 17.91 15.66
N GLU A 143 -10.27 19.21 15.84
CA GLU A 143 -11.53 19.68 16.43
C GLU A 143 -12.72 19.41 15.51
N ALA A 144 -12.58 19.65 14.19
CA ALA A 144 -13.63 19.34 13.23
C ALA A 144 -13.95 17.84 13.18
N LEU A 145 -12.92 17.00 13.22
CA LEU A 145 -13.09 15.53 13.30
C LEU A 145 -13.78 15.12 14.62
N ARG A 146 -13.41 15.75 15.72
CA ARG A 146 -14.04 15.53 17.03
C ARG A 146 -15.52 15.87 17.02
N GLU A 147 -15.89 17.01 16.47
CA GLU A 147 -17.28 17.42 16.33
C GLU A 147 -18.10 16.47 15.46
N LEU A 148 -17.50 15.99 14.34
CA LEU A 148 -18.13 15.00 13.48
C LEU A 148 -18.36 13.65 14.22
N VAL A 149 -17.32 13.12 14.89
CA VAL A 149 -17.45 11.85 15.62
C VAL A 149 -18.46 11.95 16.76
N ARG A 150 -18.49 13.08 17.48
CA ARG A 150 -19.49 13.34 18.53
C ARG A 150 -20.90 13.47 17.98
N HIS A 151 -21.08 14.15 16.83
CA HIS A 151 -22.37 14.21 16.16
C HIS A 151 -22.90 12.82 15.85
N VAL A 152 -22.07 11.98 15.24
CA VAL A 152 -22.45 10.59 14.94
C VAL A 152 -22.71 9.76 16.20
N LYS A 153 -21.86 9.90 17.24
CA LYS A 153 -22.04 9.20 18.54
C LYS A 153 -23.38 9.51 19.19
N ASN A 154 -23.91 10.71 18.99
CA ASN A 154 -25.17 11.16 19.55
C ASN A 154 -26.38 10.93 18.62
N SER A 155 -26.21 10.21 17.53
CA SER A 155 -27.24 9.89 16.54
C SER A 155 -27.60 8.40 16.54
N ASP A 156 -28.69 8.05 15.87
CA ASP A 156 -29.10 6.65 15.65
C ASP A 156 -28.14 5.90 14.68
N TYR A 157 -27.21 6.62 14.03
CA TYR A 157 -26.25 6.06 13.09
C TYR A 157 -25.04 5.41 13.78
N ALA A 158 -24.78 5.70 15.06
CA ALA A 158 -23.59 5.23 15.77
C ALA A 158 -23.39 3.71 15.66
N SER A 159 -24.48 2.93 15.81
CA SER A 159 -24.46 1.46 15.72
C SER A 159 -24.16 0.90 14.33
N HIS A 160 -24.10 1.75 13.31
CA HIS A 160 -23.82 1.39 11.93
C HIS A 160 -22.43 1.82 11.44
N ILE A 161 -21.61 2.41 12.31
CA ILE A 161 -20.26 2.84 11.94
C ILE A 161 -19.25 1.73 12.23
N LEU A 162 -18.67 1.18 11.17
CA LEU A 162 -17.61 0.16 11.23
C LEU A 162 -16.28 0.74 11.72
N GLY A 163 -15.95 1.94 11.28
CA GLY A 163 -14.69 2.60 11.56
C GLY A 163 -14.57 3.92 10.80
N TRP A 164 -13.38 4.49 10.79
CA TRP A 164 -13.09 5.78 10.15
C TRP A 164 -11.89 5.64 9.22
N HIS A 165 -12.08 5.90 7.94
CA HIS A 165 -11.00 5.95 6.98
C HIS A 165 -10.48 7.39 6.89
N LEU A 166 -9.34 7.67 7.49
CA LEU A 166 -8.76 9.01 7.59
C LEU A 166 -7.87 9.29 6.38
N GLY A 167 -8.23 10.29 5.61
CA GLY A 167 -7.53 10.70 4.40
C GLY A 167 -7.07 12.15 4.42
N SER A 168 -5.96 12.44 3.80
CA SER A 168 -5.47 13.78 3.46
C SER A 168 -4.58 13.69 2.23
N GLY A 169 -4.23 14.81 1.64
CA GLY A 169 -3.41 14.81 0.44
C GLY A 169 -4.19 14.42 -0.83
N ILE A 170 -3.47 14.14 -1.91
CA ILE A 170 -4.09 13.76 -3.19
C ILE A 170 -4.95 12.51 -2.98
N TYR A 171 -6.19 12.57 -3.43
CA TYR A 171 -7.20 11.50 -3.29
C TYR A 171 -7.48 11.02 -1.85
N GLY A 172 -6.95 11.72 -0.83
CA GLY A 172 -7.00 11.24 0.55
C GLY A 172 -6.01 10.11 0.84
N GLU A 173 -5.04 9.91 -0.01
CA GLU A 173 -4.07 8.81 0.02
C GLU A 173 -2.75 9.19 0.72
N TRP A 174 -2.70 10.30 1.45
CA TRP A 174 -1.53 10.81 2.16
C TRP A 174 -0.30 11.04 1.26
N HIS A 175 -0.53 11.24 -0.05
CA HIS A 175 0.45 11.82 -0.95
C HIS A 175 0.36 13.33 -0.89
N TYR A 176 1.50 14.00 -0.81
CA TYR A 176 1.50 15.45 -0.68
C TYR A 176 0.95 16.12 -1.95
N TRP A 177 0.24 17.22 -1.77
CA TRP A 177 -0.37 17.97 -2.86
C TRP A 177 0.65 18.47 -3.87
N ASN A 178 0.35 18.36 -5.17
CA ASN A 178 1.13 18.92 -6.26
C ASN A 178 2.65 18.68 -6.14
N ALA A 179 3.04 17.48 -5.81
CA ALA A 179 4.41 17.10 -5.51
C ALA A 179 5.42 17.40 -6.62
N VAL A 180 4.98 17.38 -7.87
CA VAL A 180 5.81 17.72 -9.03
C VAL A 180 6.35 19.15 -8.99
N TYR A 181 5.78 20.02 -8.18
CA TYR A 181 6.20 21.40 -7.95
C TYR A 181 7.05 21.59 -6.69
N TYR A 182 7.48 20.50 -6.08
CA TYR A 182 8.40 20.48 -4.94
C TYR A 182 7.90 21.25 -3.70
N PRO A 183 6.88 20.75 -3.00
CA PRO A 183 6.48 21.25 -1.68
C PRO A 183 7.52 20.86 -0.61
N ASP A 184 7.53 21.35 0.58
CA ASP A 184 6.77 22.43 1.17
C ASP A 184 7.73 23.57 1.51
N THR A 185 7.40 24.77 1.07
CA THR A 185 8.22 25.97 1.34
C THR A 185 7.52 26.97 2.26
N SER A 186 6.43 26.54 2.92
CA SER A 186 5.64 27.41 3.80
C SER A 186 6.42 27.84 5.05
N PRO A 187 6.10 29.01 5.63
CA PRO A 187 6.63 29.41 6.92
C PRO A 187 6.38 28.37 8.02
N ALA A 188 5.19 27.74 8.03
CA ALA A 188 4.86 26.65 8.97
C ALA A 188 5.83 25.48 8.85
N PHE A 189 6.16 25.03 7.61
CA PHE A 189 7.12 23.98 7.39
C PHE A 189 8.51 24.34 7.90
N VAL A 190 9.02 25.52 7.54
CA VAL A 190 10.36 25.98 7.96
C VAL A 190 10.47 26.08 9.49
N ALA A 191 9.41 26.54 10.15
CA ALA A 191 9.37 26.61 11.61
C ALA A 191 9.41 25.22 12.26
N ALA A 192 8.56 24.31 11.80
CA ALA A 192 8.53 22.93 12.31
C ALA A 192 9.83 22.17 12.04
N TYR A 193 10.44 22.36 10.87
CA TYR A 193 11.74 21.77 10.52
C TYR A 193 12.85 22.30 11.42
N ARG A 194 12.84 23.60 11.74
CA ARG A 194 13.78 24.18 12.72
C ARG A 194 13.68 23.49 14.08
N ASP A 195 12.47 23.30 14.57
CA ASP A 195 12.24 22.68 15.87
C ASP A 195 12.73 21.21 15.87
N TRP A 196 12.50 20.49 14.78
CA TRP A 196 12.98 19.11 14.62
C TRP A 196 14.52 19.05 14.54
N LEU A 197 15.15 19.95 13.79
CA LEU A 197 16.61 20.04 13.72
C LEU A 197 17.24 20.38 15.07
N ALA A 198 16.62 21.28 15.85
CA ALA A 198 17.11 21.63 17.19
C ALA A 198 17.11 20.43 18.15
N GLN A 199 16.12 19.55 18.04
CA GLN A 199 16.08 18.31 18.80
C GLN A 199 17.13 17.28 18.33
N ARG A 200 17.32 17.15 17.01
CA ARG A 200 18.27 16.23 16.40
C ARG A 200 19.73 16.66 16.60
N TYR A 201 19.99 17.96 16.56
CA TYR A 201 21.32 18.57 16.63
C TYR A 201 21.43 19.62 17.76
N PRO A 202 21.39 19.17 19.04
CA PRO A 202 21.31 20.12 20.16
C PRO A 202 22.59 20.96 20.37
N LYS A 203 23.73 20.58 19.76
CA LYS A 203 25.01 21.30 19.90
C LYS A 203 25.24 22.31 18.78
N VAL A 204 24.98 21.91 17.53
CA VAL A 204 25.18 22.75 16.34
C VAL A 204 24.06 22.43 15.38
N MET A 205 23.02 23.25 15.40
CA MET A 205 21.87 23.09 14.52
C MET A 205 22.20 23.56 13.10
N PRO A 206 21.96 22.75 12.06
CA PRO A 206 22.02 23.18 10.67
C PRO A 206 21.00 24.28 10.38
N GLU A 207 21.23 25.08 9.34
CA GLU A 207 20.28 26.08 8.88
C GLU A 207 18.98 25.40 8.39
N PRO A 208 17.81 25.75 8.96
CA PRO A 208 16.54 25.19 8.51
C PRO A 208 16.13 25.89 7.20
N ARG A 209 16.25 25.19 6.09
CA ARG A 209 15.84 25.64 4.76
C ARG A 209 15.30 24.51 3.92
N THR A 210 14.48 24.83 2.97
CA THR A 210 14.02 23.89 1.96
C THR A 210 15.04 23.82 0.81
N PRO A 211 15.28 22.64 0.22
CA PRO A 211 16.18 22.51 -0.92
C PRO A 211 15.61 23.19 -2.18
N THR A 212 16.50 23.74 -3.00
CA THR A 212 16.14 24.18 -4.35
C THR A 212 15.87 22.99 -5.27
N ILE A 213 15.30 23.24 -6.44
CA ILE A 213 15.06 22.20 -7.45
C ILE A 213 16.36 21.56 -7.91
N GLU A 214 17.42 22.36 -8.11
CA GLU A 214 18.73 21.87 -8.50
C GLU A 214 19.34 20.97 -7.42
N GLU A 215 19.21 21.34 -6.16
CA GLU A 215 19.69 20.55 -5.02
C GLU A 215 18.93 19.23 -4.89
N ARG A 216 17.62 19.22 -5.13
CA ARG A 216 16.81 18.01 -5.16
C ARG A 216 17.26 17.04 -6.26
N ARG A 217 17.74 17.56 -7.38
CA ARG A 217 18.27 16.79 -8.52
C ARG A 217 19.75 16.46 -8.43
N ALA A 218 20.48 17.02 -7.48
CA ALA A 218 21.91 16.77 -7.31
C ALA A 218 22.17 15.38 -6.71
N ALA A 219 23.05 14.62 -7.34
CA ALA A 219 23.53 13.33 -6.86
C ALA A 219 25.05 13.32 -6.80
N SER A 220 25.60 12.49 -5.93
CA SER A 220 27.06 12.31 -5.79
C SER A 220 27.59 11.27 -6.76
N LEU A 221 26.83 10.19 -7.01
CA LEU A 221 27.18 9.09 -7.88
C LEU A 221 25.94 8.54 -8.60
N GLY A 222 25.77 8.89 -9.87
CA GLY A 222 24.55 8.53 -10.61
C GLY A 222 23.31 9.12 -9.93
N VAL A 223 22.44 8.27 -9.40
CA VAL A 223 21.25 8.67 -8.64
C VAL A 223 21.50 8.74 -7.13
N PHE A 224 22.61 8.21 -6.63
CA PHE A 224 22.90 8.11 -5.21
C PHE A 224 23.46 9.41 -4.63
N ARG A 225 22.98 9.77 -3.44
CA ARG A 225 23.52 10.85 -2.61
C ARG A 225 24.54 10.27 -1.63
N ASP A 226 25.73 10.85 -1.58
CA ASP A 226 26.69 10.51 -0.52
C ASP A 226 26.27 11.19 0.78
N PRO A 227 25.95 10.41 1.83
CA PRO A 227 25.55 10.95 3.13
C PRO A 227 26.58 11.90 3.75
N ALA A 228 27.88 11.69 3.47
CA ALA A 228 28.94 12.57 3.96
C ALA A 228 28.78 14.02 3.50
N ASN A 229 28.20 14.24 2.32
CA ASN A 229 28.05 15.57 1.70
C ASN A 229 26.58 16.02 1.60
N SER A 230 25.61 15.11 1.79
CA SER A 230 24.19 15.37 1.55
C SER A 230 23.32 15.19 2.81
N ARG A 231 23.92 15.15 4.00
CA ARG A 231 23.21 14.90 5.27
C ARG A 231 22.02 15.86 5.48
N TRP A 232 22.21 17.12 5.19
CA TRP A 232 21.18 18.16 5.31
C TRP A 232 19.94 17.88 4.44
N PHE A 233 20.14 17.31 3.25
CA PHE A 233 19.05 16.94 2.37
C PHE A 233 18.33 15.67 2.88
N ILE A 234 19.11 14.68 3.32
CA ILE A 234 18.57 13.44 3.90
C ILE A 234 17.70 13.77 5.12
N ASP A 235 18.16 14.69 5.99
CA ASP A 235 17.41 15.16 7.13
C ASP A 235 16.11 15.90 6.72
N HIS A 236 16.16 16.70 5.67
CA HIS A 236 14.98 17.36 5.13
C HIS A 236 13.96 16.32 4.61
N ALA A 237 14.41 15.34 3.82
CA ALA A 237 13.55 14.29 3.29
C ALA A 237 12.95 13.43 4.40
N GLU A 238 13.74 13.04 5.40
CA GLU A 238 13.26 12.31 6.57
C GLU A 238 12.18 13.11 7.31
N PHE A 239 12.44 14.40 7.61
CA PHE A 239 11.46 15.25 8.30
C PHE A 239 10.17 15.41 7.48
N PHE A 240 10.28 15.63 6.18
CA PHE A 240 9.12 15.80 5.30
C PHE A 240 8.16 14.61 5.38
N HIS A 241 8.67 13.39 5.33
CA HIS A 241 7.85 12.18 5.41
C HIS A 241 7.24 11.93 6.79
N LEU A 242 7.88 12.42 7.87
CA LEU A 242 7.33 12.32 9.22
C LEU A 242 6.07 13.17 9.42
N LEU A 243 5.83 14.19 8.60
CA LEU A 243 4.68 15.09 8.77
C LEU A 243 3.35 14.38 8.57
N GLY A 244 3.25 13.53 7.54
CA GLY A 244 2.06 12.70 7.30
C GLY A 244 1.80 11.72 8.44
N ASP A 245 2.84 11.05 8.92
CA ASP A 245 2.76 10.15 10.09
C ASP A 245 2.26 10.88 11.34
N GLN A 246 2.84 12.04 11.66
CA GLN A 246 2.45 12.83 12.82
C GLN A 246 1.00 13.31 12.75
N ALA A 247 0.56 13.79 11.57
CA ALA A 247 -0.81 14.23 11.37
C ALA A 247 -1.80 13.07 11.51
N LEU A 248 -1.52 11.93 10.87
CA LEU A 248 -2.35 10.74 10.98
C LEU A 248 -2.43 10.23 12.43
N ALA A 249 -1.32 10.27 13.18
CA ALA A 249 -1.30 9.88 14.59
C ALA A 249 -2.19 10.77 15.47
N GLU A 250 -2.21 12.08 15.20
CA GLU A 250 -3.07 13.03 15.94
C GLU A 250 -4.56 12.76 15.67
N TYR A 251 -4.93 12.57 14.41
CA TYR A 251 -6.33 12.32 14.02
C TYR A 251 -6.82 10.94 14.45
N SER A 252 -5.99 9.91 14.33
CA SER A 252 -6.33 8.56 14.80
C SER A 252 -6.62 8.55 16.30
N ARG A 253 -5.81 9.28 17.07
CA ARG A 253 -6.03 9.44 18.52
C ARG A 253 -7.36 10.13 18.83
N VAL A 254 -7.76 11.15 18.04
CA VAL A 254 -9.08 11.80 18.19
C VAL A 254 -10.19 10.77 18.02
N VAL A 255 -10.16 9.97 16.97
CA VAL A 255 -11.15 8.91 16.74
C VAL A 255 -11.19 7.94 17.93
N LYS A 256 -10.03 7.41 18.35
CA LYS A 256 -9.98 6.45 19.48
C LYS A 256 -10.50 7.06 20.78
N GLN A 257 -10.21 8.33 21.06
CA GLN A 257 -10.72 9.03 22.25
C GLN A 257 -12.24 9.22 22.21
N GLU A 258 -12.80 9.69 21.10
CA GLU A 258 -14.23 9.98 21.00
C GLU A 258 -15.10 8.72 20.87
N THR A 259 -14.52 7.63 20.39
CA THR A 259 -15.22 6.33 20.27
C THR A 259 -14.90 5.36 21.43
N ASP A 260 -14.19 5.79 22.46
CA ASP A 260 -13.72 4.95 23.56
C ASP A 260 -12.93 3.70 23.08
N GLY A 261 -12.16 3.87 21.98
CA GLY A 261 -11.38 2.81 21.35
C GLY A 261 -12.20 1.80 20.51
N ARG A 262 -13.50 1.97 20.41
CA ARG A 262 -14.40 0.97 19.80
C ARG A 262 -14.37 0.91 18.28
N SER A 263 -14.03 2.03 17.60
CA SER A 263 -14.06 2.09 16.14
C SER A 263 -12.71 1.75 15.51
N LEU A 264 -12.73 1.07 14.38
CA LEU A 264 -11.57 0.84 13.52
C LEU A 264 -11.04 2.17 12.95
N VAL A 265 -9.73 2.31 12.86
CA VAL A 265 -9.08 3.38 12.09
C VAL A 265 -8.31 2.78 10.92
N LEU A 266 -8.64 3.24 9.72
CA LEU A 266 -7.99 2.89 8.46
C LEU A 266 -7.33 4.13 7.83
N ALA A 267 -6.21 3.93 7.16
CA ALA A 267 -5.60 4.96 6.31
C ALA A 267 -4.98 4.34 5.05
N PHE A 268 -5.03 5.06 3.94
CA PHE A 268 -4.16 4.79 2.81
C PHE A 268 -2.73 5.14 3.20
N ASN A 269 -1.88 4.16 3.34
CA ASN A 269 -0.47 4.39 3.66
C ASN A 269 0.37 3.13 3.43
N GLY A 270 1.67 3.29 3.18
CA GLY A 270 2.62 2.20 3.22
C GLY A 270 2.60 1.27 2.02
N TYR A 271 2.29 1.77 0.83
CA TYR A 271 2.29 0.97 -0.37
C TYR A 271 3.40 1.33 -1.35
N LEU A 272 3.77 0.36 -2.18
CA LEU A 272 4.78 0.51 -3.21
C LEU A 272 4.34 1.55 -4.27
N PRO A 273 5.26 2.39 -4.73
CA PRO A 273 4.98 3.31 -5.84
C PRO A 273 4.68 2.52 -7.11
N ASP A 274 3.70 2.97 -7.87
CA ASP A 274 3.26 2.33 -9.11
C ASP A 274 2.98 3.32 -10.24
N LEU A 275 2.40 4.46 -9.92
CA LEU A 275 2.18 5.56 -10.82
C LEU A 275 3.20 6.68 -10.59
N ASP A 276 2.91 7.83 -11.14
CA ASP A 276 3.70 9.06 -11.16
C ASP A 276 3.91 9.68 -9.76
N VAL A 277 4.39 8.88 -8.82
CA VAL A 277 4.62 9.33 -7.45
C VAL A 277 6.10 9.64 -7.28
N ASN A 278 6.36 10.87 -6.84
CA ASN A 278 7.69 11.35 -6.56
C ASN A 278 8.24 10.65 -5.31
N ARG A 279 9.48 10.16 -5.35
CA ARG A 279 10.15 9.53 -4.20
C ARG A 279 10.22 10.42 -2.96
N GLU A 280 10.09 11.73 -3.14
CA GLU A 280 10.11 12.69 -2.05
C GLU A 280 8.75 12.87 -1.35
N ILE A 281 7.66 12.24 -1.81
CA ILE A 281 6.31 12.49 -1.29
C ILE A 281 5.53 11.23 -0.95
N ASP A 282 6.10 10.07 -1.20
CA ASP A 282 5.50 8.79 -0.83
C ASP A 282 5.51 8.54 0.68
N HIS A 283 4.92 7.42 1.10
CA HIS A 283 4.78 6.99 2.50
C HIS A 283 6.10 6.44 3.09
N ARG A 284 7.20 7.21 3.02
CA ARG A 284 8.54 6.70 3.39
C ARG A 284 8.79 6.59 4.89
N ALA A 285 7.88 7.14 5.72
CA ALA A 285 7.87 6.95 7.16
C ALA A 285 6.91 5.83 7.63
N PHE A 286 6.51 4.94 6.75
CA PHE A 286 5.52 3.89 7.06
C PHE A 286 5.94 3.00 8.23
N ASP A 287 7.22 2.76 8.43
CA ASP A 287 7.73 2.04 9.62
C ASP A 287 7.30 2.71 10.95
N LYS A 288 7.07 4.02 10.97
CA LYS A 288 6.54 4.77 12.12
C LYS A 288 5.02 4.64 12.20
N THR A 289 4.34 4.92 11.09
CA THR A 289 2.89 4.83 10.99
C THR A 289 2.39 3.42 11.32
N LEU A 290 3.09 2.40 10.85
CA LEU A 290 2.76 1.00 11.10
C LEU A 290 2.80 0.62 12.58
N ARG A 291 3.65 1.28 13.39
CA ARG A 291 3.77 1.07 14.84
C ARG A 291 2.81 1.93 15.67
N ASN A 292 2.05 2.83 15.03
CA ASN A 292 1.08 3.66 15.74
C ASN A 292 -0.06 2.78 16.29
N PRO A 293 -0.30 2.76 17.61
CA PRO A 293 -1.33 1.90 18.22
C PRO A 293 -2.76 2.34 17.88
N ASP A 294 -2.96 3.59 17.49
CA ASP A 294 -4.27 4.16 17.19
C ASP A 294 -4.72 3.93 15.73
N VAL A 295 -3.84 3.36 14.88
CA VAL A 295 -4.15 2.94 13.50
C VAL A 295 -4.25 1.43 13.43
N ASP A 296 -5.39 0.88 13.08
CA ASP A 296 -5.64 -0.57 13.10
C ASP A 296 -5.35 -1.23 11.74
N SER A 297 -5.50 -0.47 10.67
CA SER A 297 -5.43 -1.01 9.31
C SER A 297 -4.92 0.00 8.29
N PHE A 298 -4.39 -0.54 7.19
CA PHE A 298 -3.85 0.22 6.08
C PHE A 298 -4.45 -0.26 4.76
N ALA A 299 -4.40 0.60 3.74
CA ALA A 299 -4.93 0.26 2.43
C ALA A 299 -4.10 0.85 1.29
N SER A 300 -4.28 0.30 0.10
CA SER A 300 -3.90 0.90 -1.18
C SER A 300 -4.84 0.46 -2.29
N PRO A 301 -4.94 1.24 -3.37
CA PRO A 301 -5.32 0.66 -4.66
C PRO A 301 -4.32 -0.44 -5.03
N HIS A 302 -4.76 -1.52 -5.68
CA HIS A 302 -3.81 -2.42 -6.30
C HIS A 302 -3.17 -1.79 -7.55
N SER A 303 -2.11 -2.40 -8.07
CA SER A 303 -1.33 -1.84 -9.18
C SER A 303 -2.23 -1.40 -10.34
N TYR A 304 -1.98 -0.23 -10.91
CA TYR A 304 -2.65 0.28 -12.11
C TYR A 304 -2.03 -0.26 -13.40
N THR A 305 -0.88 -0.87 -13.31
CA THR A 305 -0.26 -1.64 -14.40
C THR A 305 -0.72 -3.10 -14.30
N ARG A 306 -0.64 -3.86 -15.35
CA ARG A 306 -0.91 -5.30 -15.35
C ARG A 306 -2.30 -5.71 -14.78
N ARG A 307 -3.37 -5.04 -15.22
CA ARG A 307 -4.76 -5.32 -14.83
C ARG A 307 -5.55 -6.13 -15.85
N ALA A 308 -5.01 -6.36 -17.06
CA ALA A 308 -5.69 -7.11 -18.10
C ALA A 308 -5.94 -8.59 -17.69
N PRO A 309 -6.85 -9.30 -18.35
CA PRO A 309 -6.95 -10.74 -18.22
C PRO A 309 -5.61 -11.43 -18.48
N GLY A 310 -5.21 -12.34 -17.60
CA GLY A 310 -3.89 -12.99 -17.65
C GLY A 310 -2.78 -12.27 -16.87
N ASP A 311 -2.97 -11.02 -16.50
CA ASP A 311 -2.05 -10.26 -15.65
C ASP A 311 -2.28 -10.54 -14.15
N ASP A 312 -1.31 -10.14 -13.33
CA ASP A 312 -1.32 -10.43 -11.90
C ASP A 312 -2.07 -9.42 -11.02
N ALA A 313 -2.32 -8.18 -11.50
CA ALA A 313 -2.89 -7.07 -10.72
C ALA A 313 -2.38 -7.06 -9.26
N PRO A 314 -1.09 -6.86 -9.02
CA PRO A 314 -0.49 -7.13 -7.72
C PRO A 314 -0.97 -6.14 -6.66
N MET A 315 -1.17 -6.65 -5.47
CA MET A 315 -1.33 -5.83 -4.27
C MET A 315 -0.05 -5.05 -4.02
N ARG A 316 -0.18 -3.78 -3.63
CA ARG A 316 0.97 -2.88 -3.41
C ARG A 316 1.44 -2.81 -1.96
N GLY A 317 0.78 -3.50 -1.04
CA GLY A 317 1.04 -3.43 0.39
C GLY A 317 2.16 -4.34 0.87
N PHE A 318 2.79 -3.94 1.99
CA PHE A 318 3.73 -4.77 2.74
C PHE A 318 2.97 -5.68 3.71
N MET A 319 2.14 -6.59 3.19
CA MET A 319 1.23 -7.42 3.99
C MET A 319 1.97 -8.24 5.06
N GLY A 320 3.19 -8.66 4.79
CA GLY A 320 4.04 -9.36 5.78
C GLY A 320 4.36 -8.47 6.99
N SER A 321 4.78 -7.22 6.76
CA SER A 321 5.06 -6.24 7.82
C SER A 321 3.81 -5.87 8.61
N VAL A 322 2.71 -5.62 7.92
CA VAL A 322 1.42 -5.28 8.54
C VAL A 322 0.94 -6.41 9.46
N ARG A 323 0.97 -7.65 8.96
CA ARG A 323 0.61 -8.84 9.72
C ARG A 323 1.53 -9.08 10.91
N ALA A 324 2.84 -8.86 10.75
CA ALA A 324 3.82 -9.04 11.84
C ALA A 324 3.52 -8.15 13.05
N LEU A 325 2.91 -6.99 12.84
CA LEU A 325 2.50 -6.07 13.91
C LEU A 325 1.01 -6.22 14.29
N GLY A 326 0.35 -7.30 13.86
CA GLY A 326 -1.02 -7.62 14.26
C GLY A 326 -2.08 -6.72 13.63
N LYS A 327 -1.76 -6.02 12.55
CA LYS A 327 -2.67 -5.12 11.85
C LYS A 327 -3.24 -5.75 10.59
N LEU A 328 -4.25 -5.09 9.99
CA LEU A 328 -4.94 -5.59 8.81
C LEU A 328 -4.61 -4.71 7.59
N TRP A 329 -4.39 -5.35 6.44
CA TRP A 329 -4.30 -4.68 5.16
C TRP A 329 -5.61 -4.78 4.40
N PHE A 330 -6.00 -3.72 3.71
CA PHE A 330 -7.09 -3.71 2.75
C PHE A 330 -6.56 -3.44 1.34
N ASP A 331 -7.06 -4.16 0.36
CA ASP A 331 -6.83 -3.86 -1.05
C ASP A 331 -8.03 -3.11 -1.62
N GLU A 332 -7.78 -2.06 -2.39
CA GLU A 332 -8.83 -1.35 -3.12
C GLU A 332 -8.83 -1.83 -4.57
N ALA A 333 -9.91 -2.48 -4.98
CA ALA A 333 -10.09 -2.95 -6.34
C ALA A 333 -11.00 -1.98 -7.11
N ASP A 334 -10.41 -1.02 -7.79
CA ASP A 334 -11.08 -0.05 -8.66
C ASP A 334 -11.09 -0.52 -10.12
N GLU A 335 -11.41 -1.79 -10.34
CA GLU A 335 -11.46 -2.42 -11.66
C GLU A 335 -12.63 -1.89 -12.48
N ARG A 336 -12.31 -1.21 -13.60
CA ARG A 336 -13.32 -0.78 -14.57
C ARG A 336 -13.80 -1.98 -15.36
N THR A 337 -15.04 -2.36 -15.17
CA THR A 337 -15.65 -3.50 -15.87
C THR A 337 -16.04 -3.17 -17.31
N SER A 338 -16.50 -4.14 -18.07
CA SER A 338 -16.93 -3.96 -19.45
C SER A 338 -18.08 -2.96 -19.61
N ILE A 339 -18.90 -2.76 -18.58
CA ILE A 339 -20.00 -1.79 -18.57
C ILE A 339 -19.57 -0.36 -18.19
N ALA A 340 -18.33 -0.15 -17.78
CA ALA A 340 -17.80 1.19 -17.57
C ALA A 340 -17.84 2.01 -18.86
N HIS A 341 -18.00 3.34 -18.73
CA HIS A 341 -18.12 4.23 -19.89
C HIS A 341 -16.94 4.04 -20.86
N PRO A 342 -17.16 4.09 -22.19
CA PRO A 342 -16.10 3.85 -23.17
C PRO A 342 -14.90 4.79 -23.09
N THR A 343 -15.06 5.99 -22.52
CA THR A 343 -13.96 6.94 -22.31
C THR A 343 -13.11 6.61 -21.08
N GLN A 344 -13.56 5.70 -20.23
CA GLN A 344 -12.81 5.28 -19.05
C GLN A 344 -11.79 4.23 -19.45
N TRP A 345 -10.58 4.41 -18.92
CA TRP A 345 -9.52 3.44 -19.11
C TRP A 345 -9.87 2.11 -18.46
N LYS A 346 -9.97 1.06 -19.26
CA LYS A 346 -10.32 -0.29 -18.83
C LYS A 346 -9.53 -1.35 -19.59
N HIS A 347 -9.34 -2.48 -18.96
CA HIS A 347 -8.56 -3.59 -19.51
C HIS A 347 -9.41 -4.77 -19.96
N VAL A 348 -10.72 -4.73 -19.72
CA VAL A 348 -11.68 -5.80 -20.03
C VAL A 348 -12.69 -5.32 -21.05
N THR A 349 -13.18 -6.25 -21.87
CA THR A 349 -14.11 -5.95 -22.97
C THR A 349 -15.43 -6.71 -22.83
N THR A 350 -15.44 -7.82 -22.11
CA THR A 350 -16.62 -8.67 -21.92
C THR A 350 -17.02 -8.74 -20.45
N MET A 351 -18.24 -9.17 -20.20
CA MET A 351 -18.75 -9.41 -18.84
C MET A 351 -18.02 -10.59 -18.17
N GLU A 352 -17.68 -11.60 -18.94
CA GLU A 352 -16.90 -12.74 -18.44
C GLU A 352 -15.52 -12.30 -17.95
N GLU A 353 -14.77 -11.57 -18.77
CA GLU A 353 -13.48 -10.99 -18.37
C GLU A 353 -13.62 -10.10 -17.12
N SER A 354 -14.70 -9.31 -17.05
CA SER A 354 -14.98 -8.46 -15.88
C SER A 354 -15.12 -9.28 -14.60
N VAL A 355 -15.91 -10.36 -14.64
CA VAL A 355 -16.10 -11.26 -13.50
C VAL A 355 -14.78 -11.95 -13.12
N GLU A 356 -13.97 -12.39 -14.10
CA GLU A 356 -12.70 -13.08 -13.83
C GLU A 356 -11.67 -12.16 -13.17
N VAL A 357 -11.52 -10.90 -13.58
CA VAL A 357 -10.59 -9.98 -12.91
C VAL A 357 -11.05 -9.62 -11.49
N LEU A 358 -12.36 -9.52 -11.24
CA LEU A 358 -12.88 -9.32 -9.88
C LEU A 358 -12.60 -10.54 -8.97
N TRP A 359 -12.74 -11.76 -9.50
CA TRP A 359 -12.36 -12.97 -8.77
C TRP A 359 -10.84 -13.04 -8.51
N ARG A 360 -9.99 -12.56 -9.41
CA ARG A 360 -8.54 -12.43 -9.19
C ARG A 360 -8.25 -11.53 -7.98
N SER A 361 -8.85 -10.34 -7.93
CA SER A 361 -8.69 -9.42 -6.80
C SER A 361 -9.16 -10.03 -5.48
N PHE A 362 -10.30 -10.73 -5.50
CA PHE A 362 -10.77 -11.47 -4.33
C PHE A 362 -9.83 -12.61 -3.92
N ALA A 363 -9.26 -13.35 -4.88
CA ALA A 363 -8.30 -14.43 -4.60
C ALA A 363 -7.02 -13.90 -3.93
N HIS A 364 -6.54 -12.71 -4.32
CA HIS A 364 -5.44 -12.04 -3.62
C HIS A 364 -5.80 -11.78 -2.15
N ALA A 365 -6.94 -11.12 -1.88
CA ALA A 365 -7.35 -10.83 -0.51
C ALA A 365 -7.56 -12.10 0.32
N LEU A 366 -8.22 -13.11 -0.24
CA LEU A 366 -8.51 -14.39 0.41
C LEU A 366 -7.22 -15.13 0.82
N THR A 367 -6.26 -15.25 -0.09
CA THR A 367 -5.01 -16.01 0.16
C THR A 367 -4.01 -15.27 1.01
N HIS A 368 -4.04 -13.93 1.04
CA HIS A 368 -3.19 -13.11 1.90
C HIS A 368 -3.84 -12.78 3.25
N ASN A 369 -5.08 -13.19 3.48
CA ASN A 369 -5.87 -12.88 4.68
C ASN A 369 -6.07 -11.37 4.89
N CYS A 370 -6.26 -10.62 3.81
CA CYS A 370 -6.46 -9.19 3.77
C CYS A 370 -7.95 -8.84 3.66
N GLY A 371 -8.28 -7.58 3.94
CA GLY A 371 -9.55 -7.00 3.54
C GLY A 371 -9.53 -6.60 2.05
N LEU A 372 -10.69 -6.40 1.50
CA LEU A 372 -10.88 -5.95 0.12
C LEU A 372 -12.11 -5.05 0.06
N TRP A 373 -12.03 -3.98 -0.71
CA TRP A 373 -13.26 -3.35 -1.20
C TRP A 373 -13.23 -3.19 -2.72
N PHE A 374 -14.37 -3.42 -3.32
CA PHE A 374 -14.60 -3.07 -4.72
C PHE A 374 -15.04 -1.61 -4.79
N MET A 375 -14.30 -0.79 -5.53
CA MET A 375 -14.52 0.64 -5.63
C MET A 375 -15.19 0.99 -6.95
N ASP A 376 -16.47 1.38 -6.90
CA ASP A 376 -17.20 1.93 -8.03
C ASP A 376 -17.08 3.46 -8.09
N GLN A 377 -16.38 3.97 -9.08
CA GLN A 377 -16.24 5.40 -9.31
C GLN A 377 -17.10 5.93 -10.47
N GLY A 378 -17.92 5.09 -11.08
CA GLY A 378 -18.65 5.44 -12.30
C GLY A 378 -19.52 6.69 -12.19
N GLY A 379 -20.05 6.99 -11.01
CA GLY A 379 -20.90 8.15 -10.76
C GLY A 379 -20.22 9.44 -10.29
N LEU A 380 -18.99 9.36 -9.76
CA LEU A 380 -18.36 10.48 -9.03
C LEU A 380 -17.41 11.33 -9.87
N TRP A 381 -16.53 10.70 -10.63
CA TRP A 381 -15.38 11.38 -11.24
C TRP A 381 -15.55 11.68 -12.71
N PHE A 382 -16.42 10.95 -13.41
CA PHE A 382 -16.52 10.99 -14.86
C PHE A 382 -17.89 11.48 -15.32
N MET A 383 -18.46 12.50 -14.77
CA MET A 383 -19.63 13.26 -15.25
C MET A 383 -20.75 12.47 -15.98
N ASP A 384 -20.55 11.19 -16.25
CA ASP A 384 -21.53 10.27 -16.82
C ASP A 384 -22.13 9.41 -15.70
N ARG A 385 -23.17 9.96 -15.10
CA ARG A 385 -23.89 9.38 -13.96
C ARG A 385 -24.89 8.30 -14.35
N THR A 386 -24.80 7.78 -15.56
CA THR A 386 -25.86 6.92 -16.08
C THR A 386 -25.76 5.48 -15.60
N ARG A 387 -24.58 4.98 -15.22
CA ARG A 387 -24.39 3.62 -14.70
C ARG A 387 -23.06 3.46 -13.95
N GLY A 388 -23.10 2.76 -12.79
CA GLY A 388 -21.90 2.32 -12.10
C GLY A 388 -21.16 1.19 -12.84
N TRP A 389 -19.96 0.89 -12.38
CA TRP A 389 -19.12 -0.17 -12.97
C TRP A 389 -19.60 -1.59 -12.61
N TYR A 390 -20.38 -1.74 -11.56
CA TYR A 390 -20.78 -3.03 -10.98
C TYR A 390 -22.28 -3.30 -11.03
N GLN A 391 -23.08 -2.40 -11.59
CA GLN A 391 -24.54 -2.54 -11.69
C GLN A 391 -24.95 -3.55 -12.79
N ASP A 392 -24.49 -4.80 -12.64
CA ASP A 392 -24.87 -5.90 -13.51
C ASP A 392 -25.08 -7.18 -12.70
N LYS A 393 -26.11 -7.96 -13.08
CA LYS A 393 -26.49 -9.16 -12.33
C LYS A 393 -25.35 -10.18 -12.19
N ALA A 394 -24.53 -10.39 -13.23
CA ALA A 394 -23.43 -11.35 -13.18
C ALA A 394 -22.36 -10.92 -12.18
N ILE A 395 -22.08 -9.62 -12.08
CA ILE A 395 -21.14 -9.06 -11.10
C ILE A 395 -21.70 -9.17 -9.69
N LEU A 396 -22.97 -8.80 -9.48
CA LEU A 396 -23.61 -8.89 -8.15
C LEU A 396 -23.71 -10.33 -7.65
N ASP A 397 -24.02 -11.29 -8.53
CA ASP A 397 -23.98 -12.71 -8.21
C ASP A 397 -22.56 -13.18 -7.83
N ALA A 398 -21.53 -12.68 -8.51
CA ALA A 398 -20.13 -12.96 -8.18
C ALA A 398 -19.77 -12.39 -6.81
N PHE A 399 -20.17 -11.16 -6.49
CA PHE A 399 -19.95 -10.54 -5.18
C PHE A 399 -20.63 -11.32 -4.06
N ALA A 400 -21.88 -11.76 -4.27
CA ALA A 400 -22.59 -12.62 -3.32
C ALA A 400 -21.86 -13.96 -3.10
N ALA A 401 -21.28 -14.54 -4.16
CA ALA A 401 -20.49 -15.77 -4.06
C ALA A 401 -19.17 -15.53 -3.30
N MET A 402 -18.47 -14.43 -3.57
CA MET A 402 -17.25 -14.04 -2.85
C MET A 402 -17.53 -13.81 -1.36
N GLY A 403 -18.67 -13.17 -1.01
CA GLY A 403 -19.11 -13.00 0.37
C GLY A 403 -19.27 -14.34 1.11
N ARG A 404 -19.90 -15.35 0.46
CA ARG A 404 -20.04 -16.70 1.03
C ARG A 404 -18.69 -17.38 1.23
N VAL A 405 -17.81 -17.35 0.23
CA VAL A 405 -16.45 -17.94 0.30
C VAL A 405 -15.63 -17.24 1.38
N GLY A 406 -15.71 -15.92 1.47
CA GLY A 406 -15.06 -15.14 2.52
C GLY A 406 -15.53 -15.55 3.92
N ALA A 407 -16.82 -15.65 4.14
CA ALA A 407 -17.39 -16.10 5.42
C ALA A 407 -16.95 -17.53 5.77
N GLU A 408 -16.95 -18.46 4.81
CA GLU A 408 -16.45 -19.83 5.01
C GLU A 408 -14.96 -19.84 5.37
N SER A 409 -14.14 -18.96 4.76
CA SER A 409 -12.70 -18.88 5.01
C SER A 409 -12.39 -18.56 6.47
N MET A 410 -13.25 -17.83 7.16
CA MET A 410 -13.10 -17.50 8.58
C MET A 410 -13.18 -18.72 9.50
N GLN A 411 -13.75 -19.83 9.04
CA GLN A 411 -13.83 -21.09 9.78
C GLN A 411 -12.63 -22.04 9.51
N ARG A 412 -11.73 -21.64 8.63
CA ARG A 412 -10.56 -22.44 8.22
C ARG A 412 -9.27 -21.92 8.83
N PRO A 413 -8.17 -22.74 8.86
CA PRO A 413 -6.85 -22.22 9.17
C PRO A 413 -6.45 -21.12 8.17
N ARG A 414 -5.99 -19.99 8.70
CA ARG A 414 -5.60 -18.81 7.91
C ARG A 414 -4.08 -18.61 7.89
N THR A 415 -3.34 -19.69 8.11
CA THR A 415 -1.88 -19.68 8.09
C THR A 415 -1.32 -19.46 6.69
N ARG A 416 -0.24 -18.67 6.60
CA ARG A 416 0.52 -18.51 5.36
C ARG A 416 1.35 -19.76 5.09
N VAL A 417 1.56 -20.06 3.80
CA VAL A 417 2.35 -21.20 3.33
C VAL A 417 3.62 -20.77 2.59
N SER A 418 3.90 -19.47 2.57
CA SER A 418 5.06 -18.91 1.89
C SER A 418 6.37 -19.38 2.51
N GLU A 419 7.33 -19.80 1.68
CA GLU A 419 8.69 -20.14 2.06
C GLU A 419 9.71 -19.08 1.60
N VAL A 420 9.21 -18.00 0.99
CA VAL A 420 9.99 -16.88 0.45
C VAL A 420 9.57 -15.58 1.12
N ALA A 421 10.54 -14.83 1.65
CA ALA A 421 10.38 -13.44 2.06
C ALA A 421 10.98 -12.54 0.98
N VAL A 422 10.17 -11.64 0.44
CA VAL A 422 10.62 -10.54 -0.44
C VAL A 422 10.73 -9.29 0.40
N VAL A 423 11.86 -8.59 0.31
CA VAL A 423 12.23 -7.51 1.23
C VAL A 423 12.54 -6.24 0.45
N ALA A 424 11.92 -5.14 0.83
CA ALA A 424 12.20 -3.82 0.28
C ALA A 424 12.51 -2.79 1.38
N SER A 425 12.94 -1.59 1.00
CA SER A 425 13.28 -0.52 1.92
C SER A 425 12.72 0.82 1.45
N PHE A 426 11.95 1.50 2.29
CA PHE A 426 11.50 2.86 2.02
C PHE A 426 12.57 3.92 2.30
N LYS A 427 13.49 3.64 3.21
CA LYS A 427 14.55 4.60 3.59
C LYS A 427 15.53 4.90 2.45
N ASN A 428 15.61 4.02 1.45
CA ASN A 428 16.42 4.27 0.26
C ASN A 428 16.11 5.61 -0.41
N ALA A 429 14.83 6.01 -0.43
CA ALA A 429 14.38 7.22 -1.09
C ALA A 429 15.09 8.48 -0.59
N PHE A 430 15.47 8.55 0.69
CA PHE A 430 16.21 9.68 1.26
C PHE A 430 17.62 9.85 0.67
N TYR A 431 18.17 8.75 0.18
CA TYR A 431 19.54 8.68 -0.38
C TYR A 431 19.57 8.70 -1.91
N LEU A 432 18.42 8.88 -2.55
CA LEU A 432 18.31 8.96 -4.00
C LEU A 432 17.96 10.40 -4.43
N ALA A 433 18.66 10.89 -5.45
CA ALA A 433 18.33 12.18 -6.05
C ALA A 433 17.15 12.03 -7.02
N ASP A 434 16.24 12.99 -6.98
CA ASP A 434 15.20 13.12 -7.99
C ASP A 434 15.75 13.85 -9.21
N ARG A 435 16.09 13.10 -10.25
CA ARG A 435 16.67 13.64 -11.50
C ARG A 435 15.67 13.66 -12.66
N SER A 436 14.58 12.96 -12.55
CA SER A 436 13.50 12.95 -13.53
C SER A 436 12.41 13.96 -13.18
N SER A 437 11.40 14.04 -13.97
CA SER A 437 10.26 14.95 -13.78
C SER A 437 9.27 14.52 -12.69
N GLY A 438 9.75 13.97 -11.59
CA GLY A 438 8.93 13.62 -10.45
C GLY A 438 8.62 12.12 -10.28
N LEU A 439 9.14 11.25 -11.15
CA LEU A 439 8.94 9.80 -11.05
C LEU A 439 10.08 9.12 -10.31
N ASP A 440 9.76 8.19 -9.42
CA ASP A 440 10.76 7.29 -8.84
C ASP A 440 11.13 6.17 -9.82
N GLN A 441 11.89 6.52 -10.85
CA GLN A 441 12.28 5.56 -11.90
C GLN A 441 13.20 4.45 -11.37
N VAL A 442 14.05 4.76 -10.38
CA VAL A 442 15.00 3.76 -9.84
C VAL A 442 14.25 2.67 -9.10
N THR A 443 13.47 3.04 -8.08
CA THR A 443 12.74 2.07 -7.26
C THR A 443 11.68 1.34 -8.08
N ASN A 444 10.89 2.07 -8.87
CA ASN A 444 9.84 1.48 -9.68
C ASN A 444 10.40 0.49 -10.73
N THR A 445 11.47 0.87 -11.44
CA THR A 445 12.09 0.00 -12.46
C THR A 445 12.71 -1.26 -11.85
N LEU A 446 13.25 -1.19 -10.62
CA LEU A 446 13.90 -2.33 -9.97
C LEU A 446 12.92 -3.22 -9.21
N ILE A 447 11.85 -2.67 -8.63
CA ILE A 447 10.92 -3.42 -7.78
C ILE A 447 9.77 -4.03 -8.57
N ASN A 448 8.95 -3.24 -9.26
CA ASN A 448 7.70 -3.73 -9.85
C ASN A 448 7.91 -4.80 -10.93
N PRO A 449 8.84 -4.65 -11.89
CA PRO A 449 9.15 -5.73 -12.84
C PRO A 449 9.71 -6.99 -12.16
N GLN A 450 10.44 -6.85 -11.03
CA GLN A 450 10.94 -7.99 -10.30
C GLN A 450 9.85 -8.70 -9.51
N LEU A 451 8.91 -7.98 -8.90
CA LEU A 451 7.75 -8.56 -8.22
C LEU A 451 6.87 -9.36 -9.18
N GLU A 452 6.69 -8.89 -10.41
CA GLU A 452 6.03 -9.66 -11.47
C GLU A 452 6.67 -11.03 -11.69
N GLN A 453 8.01 -11.10 -11.66
CA GLN A 453 8.71 -12.37 -11.82
C GLN A 453 8.50 -13.31 -10.61
N PHE A 454 8.35 -12.75 -9.40
CA PHE A 454 7.99 -13.54 -8.22
C PHE A 454 6.58 -14.11 -8.32
N VAL A 455 5.60 -13.34 -8.75
CA VAL A 455 4.22 -13.82 -8.96
C VAL A 455 4.18 -14.97 -9.98
N LYS A 456 5.00 -14.87 -11.03
CA LYS A 456 5.14 -15.91 -12.09
C LYS A 456 6.07 -17.05 -11.71
N SER A 457 6.68 -17.04 -10.53
CA SER A 457 7.65 -18.06 -10.13
C SER A 457 7.04 -19.42 -9.76
N GLY A 458 5.72 -19.47 -9.56
CA GLY A 458 5.01 -20.67 -9.11
C GLY A 458 5.17 -20.97 -7.63
N ALA A 459 5.73 -20.05 -6.84
CA ALA A 459 5.85 -20.14 -5.39
C ALA A 459 5.28 -18.91 -4.70
N PRO A 460 4.43 -19.05 -3.67
CA PRO A 460 3.92 -17.91 -2.90
C PRO A 460 5.04 -17.26 -2.12
N PHE A 461 4.94 -15.95 -1.93
CA PHE A 461 5.87 -15.16 -1.14
C PHE A 461 5.14 -14.19 -0.21
N ASP A 462 5.82 -13.75 0.84
CA ASP A 462 5.41 -12.65 1.69
C ASP A 462 6.32 -11.45 1.47
N ILE A 463 5.78 -10.23 1.50
CA ILE A 463 6.54 -8.99 1.30
C ILE A 463 6.68 -8.22 2.60
N TYR A 464 7.92 -7.79 2.90
CA TYR A 464 8.31 -7.06 4.11
C TYR A 464 9.10 -5.80 3.80
N LEU A 465 8.92 -4.79 4.64
CA LEU A 465 9.97 -3.79 4.82
C LEU A 465 11.11 -4.40 5.64
N ILE A 466 12.34 -3.99 5.36
CA ILE A 466 13.53 -4.42 6.10
C ILE A 466 13.42 -4.14 7.61
N THR A 467 12.74 -3.07 7.99
CA THR A 467 12.53 -2.64 9.38
C THR A 467 11.69 -3.61 10.20
N GLU A 468 10.76 -4.34 9.59
CA GLU A 468 9.88 -5.31 10.25
C GLU A 468 10.28 -6.77 9.99
N LEU A 469 11.23 -7.03 9.08
CA LEU A 469 11.66 -8.40 8.76
C LEU A 469 12.11 -9.21 9.97
N PHE A 470 12.66 -8.55 10.95
CA PHE A 470 13.24 -9.16 12.15
C PHE A 470 12.33 -9.10 13.39
N GLU A 471 11.06 -8.78 13.23
CA GLU A 471 10.10 -8.85 14.34
C GLU A 471 9.92 -10.30 14.81
N PRO A 472 9.75 -10.53 16.12
CA PRO A 472 9.62 -11.89 16.68
C PRO A 472 8.44 -12.70 16.10
N THR A 473 7.45 -12.03 15.57
CA THR A 473 6.25 -12.62 14.93
C THR A 473 6.48 -13.06 13.49
N VAL A 474 7.59 -12.66 12.88
CA VAL A 474 7.93 -13.06 11.49
C VAL A 474 8.41 -14.51 11.48
N PRO A 475 7.78 -15.41 10.72
CA PRO A 475 8.22 -16.79 10.63
C PRO A 475 9.56 -16.91 9.87
N PRO A 476 10.32 -17.99 10.12
CA PRO A 476 11.53 -18.22 9.35
C PRO A 476 11.21 -18.66 7.92
N TYR A 477 11.92 -18.08 6.95
CA TYR A 477 11.82 -18.44 5.53
C TYR A 477 12.99 -19.29 5.07
N ARG A 478 12.85 -19.95 3.91
CA ARG A 478 13.94 -20.67 3.22
C ARG A 478 14.78 -19.71 2.40
N VAL A 479 14.10 -18.81 1.67
CA VAL A 479 14.72 -17.81 0.79
C VAL A 479 14.31 -16.41 1.25
N TYR A 480 15.29 -15.51 1.30
CA TYR A 480 15.10 -14.08 1.53
C TYR A 480 15.62 -13.34 0.29
N ALA A 481 14.75 -12.60 -0.37
CA ALA A 481 15.05 -11.84 -1.60
C ALA A 481 14.97 -10.34 -1.32
N PHE A 482 16.11 -9.66 -1.40
CA PHE A 482 16.29 -8.25 -1.06
C PHE A 482 16.28 -7.41 -2.34
N LEU A 483 15.18 -6.68 -2.60
CA LEU A 483 14.94 -6.00 -3.87
C LEU A 483 15.77 -4.71 -4.01
N ASP A 484 15.51 -3.74 -3.13
CA ASP A 484 16.08 -2.39 -3.22
C ASP A 484 16.80 -1.96 -1.94
N THR A 485 17.33 -2.88 -1.19
CA THR A 485 18.02 -2.62 0.08
C THR A 485 19.39 -1.97 -0.12
N PHE A 486 19.42 -0.85 -0.86
CA PHE A 486 20.63 -0.07 -1.12
C PHE A 486 21.20 0.50 0.16
N PHE A 487 20.34 1.08 0.98
CA PHE A 487 20.66 1.55 2.31
C PHE A 487 20.35 0.47 3.35
N LEU A 488 21.33 0.17 4.18
CA LEU A 488 21.17 -0.63 5.38
C LEU A 488 21.91 0.05 6.54
N THR A 489 21.28 0.15 7.69
CA THR A 489 21.99 0.48 8.94
C THR A 489 22.99 -0.62 9.27
N ASP A 490 23.92 -0.37 10.18
CA ASP A 490 24.89 -1.41 10.60
C ASP A 490 24.21 -2.57 11.32
N ASP A 491 23.14 -2.31 12.05
CA ASP A 491 22.32 -3.35 12.72
C ASP A 491 21.57 -4.21 11.68
N GLU A 492 20.89 -3.59 10.71
CA GLU A 492 20.22 -4.30 9.62
C GLU A 492 21.19 -5.16 8.81
N LEU A 493 22.36 -4.60 8.47
CA LEU A 493 23.43 -5.35 7.78
C LEU A 493 23.88 -6.57 8.58
N ALA A 494 24.12 -6.40 9.88
CA ALA A 494 24.53 -7.49 10.78
C ALA A 494 23.47 -8.59 10.85
N LYS A 495 22.18 -8.23 10.94
CA LYS A 495 21.06 -9.18 10.95
C LYS A 495 20.92 -9.93 9.63
N VAL A 496 21.09 -9.25 8.48
CA VAL A 496 21.08 -9.90 7.16
C VAL A 496 22.26 -10.85 7.00
N LYS A 497 23.47 -10.48 7.47
CA LYS A 497 24.64 -11.37 7.48
C LYS A 497 24.40 -12.59 8.38
N ALA A 498 23.73 -12.42 9.51
CA ALA A 498 23.38 -13.55 10.38
C ALA A 498 22.45 -14.56 9.69
N LEU A 499 21.52 -14.13 8.83
CA LEU A 499 20.72 -15.06 7.99
C LEU A 499 21.62 -15.86 7.04
N ARG A 500 22.59 -15.19 6.38
CA ARG A 500 23.58 -15.84 5.53
C ARG A 500 24.37 -16.92 6.28
N ASP A 501 24.89 -16.55 7.44
CA ASP A 501 25.75 -17.38 8.26
C ASP A 501 24.96 -18.56 8.90
N ALA A 502 23.64 -18.39 9.08
CA ALA A 502 22.72 -19.45 9.46
C ALA A 502 22.33 -20.38 8.27
N GLY A 503 22.92 -20.22 7.10
CA GLY A 503 22.70 -21.07 5.93
C GLY A 503 21.39 -20.81 5.19
N LYS A 504 20.72 -19.68 5.43
CA LYS A 504 19.54 -19.29 4.65
C LYS A 504 19.94 -18.88 3.23
N THR A 505 19.14 -19.22 2.24
CA THR A 505 19.37 -18.75 0.87
C THR A 505 19.01 -17.28 0.76
N LEU A 506 19.98 -16.45 0.34
CA LEU A 506 19.80 -15.00 0.16
C LEU A 506 19.90 -14.67 -1.34
N LEU A 507 18.96 -13.89 -1.84
CA LEU A 507 18.96 -13.36 -3.20
C LEU A 507 18.98 -11.85 -3.14
N PHE A 508 20.00 -11.22 -3.71
CA PHE A 508 20.16 -9.78 -3.73
C PHE A 508 20.06 -9.22 -5.14
N PHE A 509 19.53 -8.01 -5.23
CA PHE A 509 19.39 -7.29 -6.49
C PHE A 509 20.12 -5.96 -6.45
N TYR A 510 20.80 -5.62 -7.54
CA TYR A 510 21.43 -4.36 -7.89
C TYR A 510 22.52 -3.90 -6.90
N ALA A 511 22.21 -3.09 -5.87
CA ALA A 511 23.18 -2.39 -5.01
C ALA A 511 22.97 -2.65 -3.50
N PRO A 512 22.85 -3.90 -3.01
CA PRO A 512 22.50 -4.18 -1.62
C PRO A 512 23.58 -3.70 -0.65
N GLY A 513 23.19 -2.92 0.37
CA GLY A 513 24.11 -2.40 1.40
C GLY A 513 25.15 -1.42 0.89
N PHE A 514 25.01 -0.88 -0.33
CA PHE A 514 25.94 0.08 -0.93
C PHE A 514 25.99 1.42 -0.17
N LEU A 515 24.89 1.78 0.49
CA LEU A 515 24.73 2.96 1.31
C LEU A 515 24.69 2.61 2.80
N SER A 516 25.29 3.45 3.61
CA SER A 516 25.17 3.49 5.06
C SER A 516 24.69 4.87 5.53
N GLU A 517 24.56 5.07 6.82
CA GLU A 517 24.26 6.41 7.37
C GLU A 517 25.33 7.46 7.05
N ASN A 518 26.57 7.02 6.78
CA ASN A 518 27.73 7.91 6.71
C ASN A 518 28.42 7.94 5.34
N SER A 519 28.22 6.95 4.46
CA SER A 519 29.00 6.82 3.24
C SER A 519 28.39 5.93 2.17
N ILE A 520 28.88 6.09 0.94
CA ILE A 520 28.79 5.12 -0.15
C ILE A 520 29.97 4.16 -0.03
N SER A 521 29.76 2.84 -0.06
CA SER A 521 30.84 1.85 0.10
C SER A 521 30.62 0.58 -0.72
N LEU A 522 31.46 0.38 -1.73
CA LEU A 522 31.50 -0.87 -2.50
C LEU A 522 32.02 -2.04 -1.66
N GLU A 523 32.92 -1.76 -0.70
CA GLU A 523 33.45 -2.79 0.20
C GLU A 523 32.38 -3.37 1.11
N ARG A 524 31.46 -2.54 1.60
CA ARG A 524 30.32 -2.97 2.39
C ARG A 524 29.41 -3.93 1.60
N MET A 525 29.22 -3.65 0.32
CA MET A 525 28.47 -4.52 -0.60
C MET A 525 29.20 -5.85 -0.84
N ARG A 526 30.52 -5.80 -1.06
CA ARG A 526 31.36 -7.01 -1.22
C ARG A 526 31.29 -7.92 0.00
N ASP A 527 31.42 -7.36 1.19
CA ASP A 527 31.37 -8.09 2.46
C ASP A 527 29.98 -8.74 2.67
N LEU A 528 28.88 -8.02 2.35
CA LEU A 528 27.53 -8.58 2.41
C LEU A 528 27.36 -9.76 1.47
N LEU A 529 27.79 -9.63 0.23
CA LEU A 529 27.62 -10.63 -0.83
C LEU A 529 28.62 -11.79 -0.75
N GLY A 530 29.78 -11.56 -0.16
CA GLY A 530 30.90 -12.50 -0.21
C GLY A 530 31.47 -12.66 -1.63
N MET A 531 31.38 -11.63 -2.47
CA MET A 531 31.77 -11.63 -3.88
C MET A 531 32.62 -10.40 -4.22
N ASP A 532 33.57 -10.55 -5.17
CA ASP A 532 34.32 -9.42 -5.73
C ASP A 532 33.43 -8.66 -6.73
N VAL A 533 32.62 -7.74 -6.21
CA VAL A 533 31.79 -6.87 -7.06
C VAL A 533 32.61 -5.69 -7.53
N GLN A 534 32.51 -5.36 -8.81
CA GLN A 534 33.14 -4.20 -9.41
C GLN A 534 32.06 -3.26 -9.95
N MET A 535 32.30 -1.96 -9.78
CA MET A 535 31.45 -0.92 -10.34
C MET A 535 31.89 -0.64 -11.78
N THR A 536 30.94 -0.49 -12.67
CA THR A 536 31.15 -0.14 -14.08
C THR A 536 30.63 1.27 -14.36
N ASP A 537 30.74 1.70 -15.61
CA ASP A 537 30.16 2.95 -16.07
C ASP A 537 28.64 2.99 -15.79
N SER A 538 28.12 4.20 -15.61
CA SER A 538 26.71 4.41 -15.34
C SER A 538 25.81 3.87 -16.47
N MET A 539 24.73 3.19 -16.09
CA MET A 539 23.65 2.83 -17.00
C MET A 539 22.65 3.98 -17.09
N ILE A 540 22.15 4.24 -18.29
CA ILE A 540 21.03 5.17 -18.51
C ILE A 540 19.74 4.37 -18.26
N LEU A 541 18.84 4.92 -17.44
CA LEU A 541 17.52 4.32 -17.21
C LEU A 541 16.63 4.50 -18.45
N PRO A 542 15.52 3.72 -18.55
CA PRO A 542 14.65 3.72 -19.74
C PRO A 542 14.08 5.08 -20.13
N ASP A 543 13.93 6.01 -19.18
CA ASP A 543 13.50 7.38 -19.44
C ASP A 543 14.57 8.24 -20.14
N GLY A 544 15.80 7.74 -20.26
CA GLY A 544 16.94 8.42 -20.87
C GLY A 544 17.52 9.58 -20.06
N LYS A 545 17.01 9.85 -18.86
CA LYS A 545 17.37 11.03 -18.05
C LYS A 545 18.16 10.66 -16.80
N GLU A 546 17.77 9.60 -16.12
CA GLU A 546 18.47 9.14 -14.92
C GLU A 546 19.64 8.23 -15.27
N GLN A 547 20.68 8.29 -14.47
CA GLN A 547 21.85 7.42 -14.56
C GLN A 547 22.07 6.73 -13.23
N ARG A 548 22.46 5.46 -13.28
CA ARG A 548 22.86 4.69 -12.10
C ARG A 548 24.14 3.92 -12.37
N PRO A 549 25.03 3.70 -11.38
CA PRO A 549 26.21 2.87 -11.57
C PRO A 549 25.80 1.44 -11.93
N GLY A 550 26.52 0.81 -12.82
CA GLY A 550 26.42 -0.62 -13.08
C GLY A 550 27.29 -1.40 -12.10
N PHE A 551 26.96 -2.67 -11.88
CA PHE A 551 27.74 -3.58 -11.04
C PHE A 551 27.91 -4.91 -11.76
N ILE A 552 29.08 -5.51 -11.63
CA ILE A 552 29.42 -6.82 -12.18
C ILE A 552 30.19 -7.65 -11.16
N VAL A 553 30.11 -8.98 -11.30
CA VAL A 553 31.00 -9.92 -10.64
C VAL A 553 31.90 -10.52 -11.73
N PRO A 554 33.21 -10.27 -11.74
CA PRO A 554 34.11 -10.79 -12.76
C PRO A 554 34.04 -12.31 -12.84
N GLY A 555 33.97 -12.83 -14.08
CA GLY A 555 33.89 -14.26 -14.33
C GLY A 555 32.50 -14.88 -14.16
N ALA A 556 31.49 -14.13 -13.67
CA ALA A 556 30.12 -14.62 -13.68
C ALA A 556 29.52 -14.51 -15.09
N ASN A 557 29.24 -15.65 -15.70
CA ASN A 557 28.59 -15.71 -17.00
C ASN A 557 27.09 -15.87 -16.80
N GLY A 558 26.35 -14.77 -16.85
CA GLY A 558 24.88 -14.80 -16.80
C GLY A 558 24.26 -13.77 -15.87
N ALA A 559 22.94 -13.87 -15.73
CA ALA A 559 22.13 -12.90 -14.99
C ALA A 559 22.28 -12.98 -13.45
N VAL A 560 22.89 -14.05 -12.93
CA VAL A 560 23.02 -14.30 -11.47
C VAL A 560 24.42 -14.83 -11.16
N ALA A 561 25.13 -14.16 -10.24
CA ALA A 561 26.32 -14.68 -9.60
C ALA A 561 25.96 -15.43 -8.32
N GLN A 562 26.81 -16.38 -7.90
CA GLN A 562 26.58 -17.18 -6.69
C GLN A 562 27.86 -17.37 -5.89
N ALA A 563 27.75 -17.20 -4.57
CA ALA A 563 28.79 -17.57 -3.59
C ALA A 563 28.14 -18.30 -2.42
N GLY A 564 28.32 -19.62 -2.33
CA GLY A 564 27.66 -20.45 -1.33
C GLY A 564 26.14 -20.38 -1.44
N ASN A 565 25.48 -19.93 -0.37
CA ASN A 565 24.04 -19.72 -0.26
C ASN A 565 23.57 -18.31 -0.67
N VAL A 566 24.47 -17.47 -1.19
CA VAL A 566 24.16 -16.11 -1.65
C VAL A 566 24.10 -16.08 -3.17
N PHE A 567 23.00 -15.56 -3.68
CA PHE A 567 22.75 -15.28 -5.10
C PHE A 567 22.67 -13.77 -5.31
N TYR A 568 23.23 -13.28 -6.40
CA TYR A 568 23.27 -11.87 -6.72
C TYR A 568 22.92 -11.60 -8.18
N CYS A 569 21.89 -10.78 -8.40
CA CYS A 569 21.46 -10.31 -9.72
C CYS A 569 21.80 -8.81 -9.86
N PRO A 570 22.86 -8.45 -10.59
CA PRO A 570 23.29 -7.05 -10.73
C PRO A 570 22.34 -6.22 -11.61
N ALA A 571 21.57 -6.85 -12.49
CA ALA A 571 20.69 -6.20 -13.46
C ALA A 571 19.29 -6.83 -13.46
N PRO A 572 18.42 -6.48 -12.49
CA PRO A 572 17.03 -6.93 -12.46
C PRO A 572 16.22 -6.33 -13.66
N PRO A 573 15.09 -6.96 -14.05
CA PRO A 573 14.49 -8.10 -13.38
C PRO A 573 15.16 -9.43 -13.72
N LEU A 574 15.22 -10.33 -12.72
CA LEU A 574 15.60 -11.73 -12.92
C LEU A 574 14.37 -12.50 -13.44
N PRO A 575 14.39 -13.04 -14.67
CA PRO A 575 13.22 -13.72 -15.25
C PRO A 575 12.72 -14.89 -14.40
N ALA A 576 11.40 -15.13 -14.38
CA ALA A 576 10.74 -16.15 -13.57
C ALA A 576 11.37 -17.55 -13.72
N ALA A 577 11.74 -17.97 -14.93
CA ALA A 577 12.41 -19.24 -15.19
C ALA A 577 13.76 -19.38 -14.45
N ARG A 578 14.53 -18.28 -14.35
CA ARG A 578 15.80 -18.25 -13.60
C ARG A 578 15.56 -18.15 -12.10
N LEU A 579 14.55 -17.36 -11.71
CA LEU A 579 14.14 -17.23 -10.32
C LEU A 579 13.69 -18.57 -9.74
N ARG A 580 12.91 -19.37 -10.48
CA ARG A 580 12.56 -20.76 -10.09
C ARG A 580 13.79 -21.59 -9.73
N GLY A 581 14.87 -21.48 -10.50
CA GLY A 581 16.12 -22.17 -10.20
C GLY A 581 16.74 -21.77 -8.87
N VAL A 582 16.74 -20.48 -8.53
CA VAL A 582 17.22 -19.97 -7.24
C VAL A 582 16.32 -20.44 -6.09
N LEU A 583 15.00 -20.34 -6.26
CA LEU A 583 14.04 -20.81 -5.26
C LEU A 583 14.16 -22.32 -5.00
N GLN A 584 14.31 -23.12 -6.05
CA GLN A 584 14.53 -24.56 -5.97
C GLN A 584 15.84 -24.90 -5.26
N ALA A 585 16.93 -24.17 -5.55
CA ALA A 585 18.20 -24.32 -4.83
C ALA A 585 18.06 -24.02 -3.33
N GLY A 586 17.16 -23.09 -2.96
CA GLY A 586 16.77 -22.81 -1.57
C GLY A 586 15.81 -23.83 -0.96
N GLY A 587 15.37 -24.85 -1.71
CA GLY A 587 14.43 -25.89 -1.25
C GLY A 587 12.97 -25.41 -1.16
N VAL A 588 12.62 -24.32 -1.88
CA VAL A 588 11.24 -23.80 -1.95
C VAL A 588 10.37 -24.72 -2.79
N HIS A 589 9.16 -25.00 -2.31
CA HIS A 589 8.17 -25.76 -3.06
C HIS A 589 7.56 -24.94 -4.21
N SER A 590 7.52 -25.51 -5.41
CA SER A 590 6.83 -24.93 -6.55
C SER A 590 5.44 -25.56 -6.70
N TYR A 591 4.41 -24.73 -6.63
CA TYR A 591 3.02 -25.13 -6.87
C TYR A 591 2.67 -25.20 -8.35
N LEU A 592 3.34 -24.39 -9.18
CA LEU A 592 3.07 -24.24 -10.59
C LEU A 592 4.38 -24.02 -11.35
N GLU A 593 4.53 -24.64 -12.53
CA GLU A 593 5.74 -24.51 -13.36
C GLU A 593 5.56 -23.55 -14.54
N THR A 594 4.33 -23.09 -14.79
CA THR A 594 4.00 -22.10 -15.83
C THR A 594 4.09 -20.68 -15.29
N ASP A 595 4.14 -19.70 -16.20
CA ASP A 595 4.26 -18.28 -15.85
C ASP A 595 2.88 -17.63 -15.56
N ASP A 596 1.92 -18.39 -15.05
CA ASP A 596 0.61 -17.85 -14.66
C ASP A 596 0.67 -17.25 -13.26
N PRO A 597 0.00 -16.13 -13.00
CA PRO A 597 -0.18 -15.58 -11.67
C PRO A 597 -0.78 -16.59 -10.69
N LEU A 598 -0.07 -16.80 -9.58
CA LEU A 598 -0.40 -17.77 -8.56
C LEU A 598 -0.61 -17.14 -7.19
N MET A 599 -1.71 -17.46 -6.54
CA MET A 599 -2.06 -17.04 -5.18
C MET A 599 -2.30 -18.26 -4.30
N VAL A 600 -1.57 -18.44 -3.20
CA VAL A 600 -1.71 -19.59 -2.29
C VAL A 600 -1.71 -19.15 -0.84
N GLY A 601 -2.71 -19.56 -0.08
CA GLY A 601 -2.81 -19.28 1.35
C GLY A 601 -4.16 -19.68 1.93
N GLY A 602 -4.26 -19.83 3.25
CA GLY A 602 -5.53 -20.09 3.94
C GLY A 602 -6.28 -21.36 3.48
N GLY A 603 -5.58 -22.31 2.86
CA GLY A 603 -6.21 -23.51 2.28
C GLY A 603 -6.81 -23.30 0.89
N TYR A 604 -6.51 -22.18 0.24
CA TYR A 604 -6.95 -21.82 -1.12
C TYR A 604 -5.77 -21.74 -2.09
N ILE A 605 -6.03 -22.08 -3.35
CA ILE A 605 -5.13 -21.87 -4.48
C ILE A 605 -5.93 -21.18 -5.58
N GLY A 606 -5.46 -19.99 -5.98
CA GLY A 606 -5.96 -19.24 -7.11
C GLY A 606 -4.92 -19.20 -8.23
N ILE A 607 -5.36 -19.37 -9.46
CA ILE A 607 -4.56 -19.19 -10.67
C ILE A 607 -5.34 -18.31 -11.61
N HIS A 608 -4.72 -17.21 -12.03
CA HIS A 608 -5.25 -16.37 -13.09
C HIS A 608 -4.50 -16.71 -14.39
N ALA A 609 -5.14 -17.48 -15.27
CA ALA A 609 -4.48 -18.04 -16.44
C ALA A 609 -4.01 -16.95 -17.42
N ALA A 610 -2.71 -16.87 -17.67
CA ALA A 610 -2.10 -15.97 -18.65
C ALA A 610 -2.10 -16.55 -20.07
N SER A 611 -2.38 -17.83 -20.22
CA SER A 611 -2.42 -18.53 -21.50
C SER A 611 -3.37 -19.73 -21.44
N ASP A 612 -3.87 -20.12 -22.59
CA ASP A 612 -4.64 -21.35 -22.73
C ASP A 612 -3.78 -22.61 -22.45
N GLY A 613 -4.45 -23.70 -22.19
CA GLY A 613 -3.83 -25.01 -22.05
C GLY A 613 -3.94 -25.60 -20.65
N GLN A 614 -3.43 -26.82 -20.51
CA GLN A 614 -3.46 -27.59 -19.29
C GLN A 614 -2.42 -27.08 -18.28
N LYS A 615 -2.84 -26.88 -17.04
CA LYS A 615 -1.97 -26.44 -15.94
C LYS A 615 -1.88 -27.56 -14.90
N SER A 616 -0.66 -27.87 -14.45
CA SER A 616 -0.44 -28.85 -13.38
C SER A 616 -0.17 -28.12 -12.06
N ILE A 617 -1.04 -28.32 -11.09
CA ILE A 617 -0.90 -27.74 -9.75
C ILE A 617 -0.36 -28.83 -8.81
N HIS A 618 0.73 -28.50 -8.11
CA HIS A 618 1.37 -29.38 -7.13
C HIS A 618 1.12 -28.86 -5.72
N ASN A 619 0.33 -29.58 -4.91
CA ASN A 619 0.16 -29.26 -3.50
C ASN A 619 1.09 -30.14 -2.66
N PRO A 620 1.87 -29.61 -1.71
CA PRO A 620 2.73 -30.41 -0.85
C PRO A 620 1.96 -31.36 0.08
N VAL A 621 0.66 -31.13 0.25
CA VAL A 621 -0.21 -31.90 1.13
C VAL A 621 -1.30 -32.59 0.31
N ARG A 622 -1.57 -33.88 0.62
CA ARG A 622 -2.76 -34.57 0.08
C ARG A 622 -4.01 -33.90 0.64
N ALA A 623 -4.90 -33.50 -0.25
CA ALA A 623 -6.15 -32.82 0.10
C ALA A 623 -7.26 -33.16 -0.90
N ASP A 624 -8.50 -33.00 -0.47
CA ASP A 624 -9.62 -32.93 -1.39
C ASP A 624 -9.67 -31.54 -2.04
N TRP A 625 -9.96 -31.52 -3.33
CA TRP A 625 -9.99 -30.31 -4.14
C TRP A 625 -11.41 -30.01 -4.57
N ALA A 626 -11.84 -28.79 -4.36
CA ALA A 626 -13.16 -28.33 -4.81
C ALA A 626 -13.03 -26.93 -5.44
N ASN A 627 -13.83 -26.69 -6.46
CA ASN A 627 -13.99 -25.37 -7.05
C ASN A 627 -14.79 -24.49 -6.09
N VAL A 628 -14.22 -23.39 -5.62
CA VAL A 628 -14.87 -22.51 -4.65
C VAL A 628 -16.09 -21.76 -5.22
N ARG A 629 -16.17 -21.60 -6.55
CA ARG A 629 -17.28 -20.90 -7.23
C ARG A 629 -18.50 -21.81 -7.38
N THR A 630 -18.28 -23.10 -7.64
CA THR A 630 -19.35 -24.06 -7.94
C THR A 630 -19.60 -25.07 -6.81
N GLY A 631 -18.63 -25.27 -5.90
CA GLY A 631 -18.66 -26.32 -4.89
C GLY A 631 -18.36 -27.73 -5.45
N GLU A 632 -18.11 -27.85 -6.76
CA GLU A 632 -17.83 -29.14 -7.40
C GLU A 632 -16.50 -29.72 -6.92
N THR A 633 -16.50 -31.03 -6.62
CA THR A 633 -15.26 -31.76 -6.29
C THR A 633 -14.43 -31.96 -7.56
N LEU A 634 -13.22 -31.38 -7.60
CA LEU A 634 -12.29 -31.48 -8.72
C LEU A 634 -11.45 -32.76 -8.64
N ALA A 635 -10.97 -33.09 -7.44
CA ALA A 635 -10.17 -34.30 -7.18
C ALA A 635 -10.27 -34.67 -5.70
N ARG A 636 -10.01 -35.96 -5.38
CA ARG A 636 -9.98 -36.46 -4.00
C ARG A 636 -8.62 -37.02 -3.64
N HIS A 637 -8.12 -36.65 -2.46
CA HIS A 637 -6.88 -37.16 -1.87
C HIS A 637 -5.64 -37.06 -2.79
N ASN A 638 -5.61 -36.07 -3.67
CA ASN A 638 -4.50 -35.88 -4.61
C ASN A 638 -3.55 -34.79 -4.14
N THR A 639 -2.26 -34.94 -4.45
CA THR A 639 -1.25 -33.90 -4.31
C THR A 639 -1.01 -33.15 -5.62
N LYS A 640 -1.64 -33.56 -6.71
CA LYS A 640 -1.56 -32.94 -8.03
C LYS A 640 -2.94 -32.90 -8.69
N LEU A 641 -3.30 -31.73 -9.22
CA LEU A 641 -4.44 -31.52 -10.10
C LEU A 641 -3.90 -31.08 -11.47
N VAL A 642 -4.49 -31.61 -12.55
CA VAL A 642 -4.03 -31.34 -13.94
C VAL A 642 -5.19 -30.77 -14.73
#